data_e6a4fa58e2f7053005dde79003152997
#
_entry.id   e6a4fa58e2f7053005dde79003152997
#
_cell.length_a   1.000
_cell.length_b   1.000
_cell.length_c   1.000
_cell.angle_alpha   90.00
_cell.angle_beta   90.00
_cell.angle_gamma   90.00
#
_symmetry.space_group_name_H-M   'P 1'
#
loop_
_entity.id
_entity.type
_entity.pdbx_description
1 polymer ?
#
loop_
_entity_poly.entity_id
_entity_poly.type
_entity_poly.pdbx_seq_one_letter_code
_entity_poly.pdbx_strand_id
1 'polypeptide(L)'
;MVRKNKNRHSSGGRGGRIGSGPSSTVSCSIPELQKFVPGESLKRPGFVSAGESYIVKANHFKLTYNETLCRYHVLIDPKPTSAGDVMIQLAKLYGQSRLGGRLPAYDGKKSLYTSRPFPFTCEAFKVTLPDQENILCGLPRREIKFWIMITLDKVLSGRIDSEEIYQAFNTILRELFLGRYCLVGRSFYKSQPGEGLKNCCGFYQTIQNTQMGISLNIDISCKPFINPLPVINLVALLLNRDISDDPFDFCERLKVSKDLCDVEVNFTLEKNADKKYRITGLTSQGSSQLPCPCDDSGTGKTVLEYFKETYRCTIRSRVPCLKVRDQEKPTTYLPMEVCEISDAKQISYLLSVACQHPMDREKTILQTVNPYNEDPHAKEFGITFENKLTIVKGRVLPPPVLKFNDQGKVKEFLPKVGKWNMRLKQMVKGGEVNTWACINFASDITHAAAVAFCDELAVMCVISGMNFKGDPVLPLVNAKPNHVRPFLKKHYQRFMEILRPLHKELDLLIVILPDKNGTLYGDIKRICETDLGLVSQCCLAKHVLKMKPQYLTNIALKINMKVGGRNTVLLDAVVGNLPRVSNTPTIIFGADVSHPHHGEGRSSPSIAAVVASQDWPEVTNYAGLVRRQARHEEIIQGLFNENDCGSGRISGGMIKEHLISFMRSTGHIPRRIIFYRDVVSKGRLNMVIEHELSAIKKACASLDPIYNPQVTIIMVQKQHHTRLFAGNYGVGSTIFQSGNVLPAMLALRESAGLFVIMFSGTRTILRPTLC
;
A
#
# COMPACT_ATOMS: atom_id res chain seq x y z
N MET A 1 40.60 47.59 -29.58
CA MET A 1 40.52 48.95 -30.21
C MET A 1 39.19 49.55 -29.75
N VAL A 2 39.14 50.34 -28.72
CA VAL A 2 39.33 51.81 -28.57
C VAL A 2 38.34 52.59 -29.42
N ARG A 3 37.33 53.24 -28.81
CA ARG A 3 37.21 54.64 -28.35
C ARG A 3 35.76 54.92 -27.94
N LYS A 4 35.55 55.27 -26.77
CA LYS A 4 35.16 56.52 -26.06
C LYS A 4 34.86 57.72 -26.97
N ASN A 5 33.72 58.41 -26.74
CA ASN A 5 33.72 59.83 -26.45
C ASN A 5 32.47 60.33 -25.70
N LYS A 6 32.78 61.21 -24.77
CA LYS A 6 31.92 62.10 -23.96
C LYS A 6 31.60 63.40 -24.73
N ASN A 7 30.49 64.06 -24.35
CA ASN A 7 30.40 65.50 -23.91
C ASN A 7 28.91 65.88 -23.83
N ARG A 8 28.39 66.30 -22.70
CA ARG A 8 28.32 67.59 -21.97
C ARG A 8 27.81 68.78 -22.81
N HIS A 9 26.62 69.32 -22.40
CA HIS A 9 26.35 70.64 -21.80
C HIS A 9 24.83 70.87 -21.79
N SER A 10 24.20 71.09 -20.67
CA SER A 10 23.93 72.20 -19.77
C SER A 10 22.91 73.23 -20.30
N SER A 11 21.94 73.48 -19.49
CA SER A 11 21.23 74.68 -19.00
C SER A 11 19.72 74.57 -19.31
N GLY A 12 18.84 74.67 -18.30
CA GLY A 12 18.53 75.77 -17.49
C GLY A 12 17.04 76.05 -17.50
N GLY A 13 16.34 75.95 -16.35
CA GLY A 13 15.30 76.95 -16.13
C GLY A 13 13.85 76.50 -15.90
N ARG A 14 13.38 76.67 -14.67
CA ARG A 14 12.01 77.03 -14.18
C ARG A 14 10.93 75.91 -14.18
N GLY A 15 10.52 75.28 -13.12
CA GLY A 15 9.63 75.90 -12.13
C GLY A 15 8.17 75.57 -12.44
N GLY A 16 7.64 74.53 -11.76
CA GLY A 16 6.20 74.25 -11.77
C GLY A 16 5.89 73.18 -10.71
N ARG A 17 5.41 73.61 -9.54
CA ARG A 17 4.82 72.73 -8.52
C ARG A 17 3.56 72.11 -9.08
N ILE A 18 3.47 70.77 -9.12
CA ILE A 18 2.20 70.05 -9.20
C ILE A 18 2.26 68.90 -8.18
N GLY A 19 1.16 68.75 -7.46
CA GLY A 19 0.97 68.05 -6.21
C GLY A 19 1.34 66.56 -6.19
N SER A 20 1.81 66.15 -5.03
CA SER A 20 1.98 64.80 -4.60
C SER A 20 0.62 64.08 -4.47
N GLY A 21 0.28 63.24 -5.46
CA GLY A 21 -0.75 62.20 -5.33
C GLY A 21 -0.14 60.96 -4.68
N PRO A 22 -0.87 60.24 -3.83
CA PRO A 22 -0.33 59.08 -3.15
C PRO A 22 -0.07 57.94 -4.13
N SER A 23 1.14 57.40 -4.15
CA SER A 23 1.47 56.12 -4.78
C SER A 23 0.68 55.01 -4.13
N SER A 24 -0.37 54.54 -4.81
CA SER A 24 -1.03 53.29 -4.47
C SER A 24 -0.11 52.13 -4.80
N THR A 25 0.63 51.68 -3.79
CA THR A 25 1.19 50.34 -3.76
C THR A 25 0.03 49.36 -3.79
N VAL A 26 -0.26 48.81 -4.97
CA VAL A 26 -1.15 47.65 -5.10
C VAL A 26 -0.43 46.48 -4.39
N SER A 27 -0.70 46.31 -3.11
CA SER A 27 -0.40 45.06 -2.41
C SER A 27 -1.28 44.01 -3.05
N CYS A 28 -0.68 43.15 -3.86
CA CYS A 28 -1.31 41.91 -4.31
C CYS A 28 -1.51 41.04 -3.09
N SER A 29 -2.64 41.22 -2.40
CA SER A 29 -3.09 40.28 -1.37
C SER A 29 -3.29 38.95 -2.05
N ILE A 30 -2.43 37.98 -1.71
CA ILE A 30 -2.67 36.55 -1.96
C ILE A 30 -4.06 36.26 -1.40
N PRO A 31 -5.03 35.71 -2.18
CA PRO A 31 -6.31 35.32 -1.63
C PRO A 31 -6.06 34.41 -0.44
N GLU A 32 -6.51 34.81 0.73
CA GLU A 32 -6.46 33.98 1.92
C GLU A 32 -7.06 32.62 1.56
N LEU A 33 -6.28 31.57 1.74
CA LEU A 33 -6.77 30.20 1.74
C LEU A 33 -7.98 30.18 2.66
N GLN A 34 -9.17 29.88 2.12
CA GLN A 34 -10.33 29.58 2.97
C GLN A 34 -9.86 28.54 3.97
N LYS A 35 -9.76 28.92 5.23
CA LYS A 35 -9.38 28.04 6.32
C LYS A 35 -10.33 26.87 6.28
N PHE A 36 -9.81 25.70 5.98
CA PHE A 36 -10.56 24.45 6.02
C PHE A 36 -11.01 24.25 7.47
N VAL A 37 -12.29 24.43 7.74
CA VAL A 37 -12.88 24.15 9.05
C VAL A 37 -13.05 22.62 9.11
N PRO A 38 -12.37 21.91 10.03
CA PRO A 38 -12.58 20.48 10.19
C PRO A 38 -14.05 20.25 10.57
N GLY A 39 -14.80 19.53 9.72
CA GLY A 39 -16.20 19.23 9.98
C GLY A 39 -17.20 19.69 8.92
N GLU A 40 -16.92 20.67 8.10
CA GLU A 40 -17.77 20.97 6.96
C GLU A 40 -17.54 19.98 5.83
N SER A 41 -18.58 19.19 5.51
CA SER A 41 -18.55 18.33 4.33
C SER A 41 -18.54 19.24 3.09
N LEU A 42 -17.46 19.22 2.35
CA LEU A 42 -17.32 19.97 1.10
C LEU A 42 -18.51 19.66 0.17
N LYS A 43 -19.37 20.64 -0.03
CA LYS A 43 -20.47 20.54 -1.01
C LYS A 43 -19.90 20.37 -2.40
N ARG A 44 -20.33 19.33 -3.08
CA ARG A 44 -19.90 19.09 -4.46
C ARG A 44 -20.58 20.05 -5.42
N PRO A 45 -19.86 20.54 -6.43
CA PRO A 45 -20.46 21.35 -7.47
C PRO A 45 -21.19 20.48 -8.52
N GLY A 46 -22.22 19.73 -8.12
CA GLY A 46 -23.12 19.04 -9.05
C GLY A 46 -22.74 17.59 -9.40
N PHE A 47 -23.63 16.93 -10.12
CA PHE A 47 -23.52 15.54 -10.58
C PHE A 47 -23.02 15.48 -12.00
N VAL A 48 -22.21 14.47 -12.30
CA VAL A 48 -21.84 14.14 -13.67
C VAL A 48 -23.10 13.77 -14.45
N SER A 49 -23.35 14.45 -15.59
CA SER A 49 -24.45 14.12 -16.51
C SER A 49 -24.10 13.00 -17.48
N ALA A 50 -22.80 12.77 -17.73
CA ALA A 50 -22.32 11.77 -18.66
C ALA A 50 -22.52 10.34 -18.15
N GLY A 51 -22.77 9.39 -19.06
CA GLY A 51 -22.90 7.96 -18.78
C GLY A 51 -24.31 7.51 -18.38
N GLU A 52 -24.46 6.21 -18.22
CA GLU A 52 -25.73 5.56 -17.89
C GLU A 52 -25.92 5.49 -16.37
N SER A 53 -27.14 5.78 -15.90
CA SER A 53 -27.47 5.76 -14.49
C SER A 53 -27.89 4.38 -14.03
N TYR A 54 -27.33 3.93 -12.90
CA TYR A 54 -27.63 2.64 -12.27
C TYR A 54 -27.89 2.81 -10.78
N ILE A 55 -28.72 1.94 -10.24
CA ILE A 55 -28.88 1.79 -8.78
C ILE A 55 -27.87 0.75 -8.31
N VAL A 56 -27.06 1.13 -7.31
CA VAL A 56 -26.12 0.24 -6.64
C VAL A 56 -26.33 0.28 -5.13
N LYS A 57 -25.92 -0.79 -4.46
CA LYS A 57 -25.95 -0.89 -3.00
C LYS A 57 -24.54 -0.74 -2.46
N ALA A 58 -24.35 0.02 -1.39
CA ALA A 58 -23.06 0.17 -0.71
C ALA A 58 -23.14 -0.49 0.67
N ASN A 59 -22.04 -1.15 1.09
CA ASN A 59 -21.93 -1.80 2.41
C ASN A 59 -21.77 -0.79 3.56
N HIS A 60 -22.63 0.21 3.56
CA HIS A 60 -22.79 1.20 4.61
C HIS A 60 -24.18 1.08 5.22
N PHE A 61 -24.24 1.09 6.54
CA PHE A 61 -25.48 0.97 7.31
C PHE A 61 -25.70 2.27 8.06
N LYS A 62 -26.88 2.85 7.92
CA LYS A 62 -27.22 4.07 8.64
C LYS A 62 -27.33 3.77 10.14
N LEU A 63 -26.71 4.61 10.93
CA LEU A 63 -26.66 4.53 12.38
C LEU A 63 -27.58 5.59 12.98
N THR A 64 -28.42 5.19 13.94
CA THR A 64 -29.07 6.08 14.89
C THR A 64 -28.54 5.81 16.30
N TYR A 65 -28.46 6.83 17.14
CA TYR A 65 -27.83 6.75 18.46
C TYR A 65 -28.32 7.86 19.38
N ASN A 66 -28.06 7.70 20.68
CA ASN A 66 -28.31 8.76 21.66
C ASN A 66 -27.28 9.89 21.51
N GLU A 67 -27.74 11.14 21.53
CA GLU A 67 -26.88 12.32 21.25
C GLU A 67 -25.89 12.65 22.36
N THR A 68 -25.98 12.02 23.53
CA THR A 68 -25.16 12.32 24.69
C THR A 68 -24.31 11.12 25.06
N LEU A 69 -22.97 11.33 25.18
CA LEU A 69 -22.01 10.34 25.66
C LEU A 69 -21.15 10.98 26.76
N CYS A 70 -20.86 10.23 27.83
CA CYS A 70 -19.93 10.64 28.86
C CYS A 70 -18.58 9.98 28.64
N ARG A 71 -17.50 10.78 28.62
CA ARG A 71 -16.12 10.30 28.57
C ARG A 71 -15.46 10.41 29.92
N TYR A 72 -14.83 9.32 30.37
CA TYR A 72 -14.08 9.23 31.60
C TYR A 72 -12.62 8.93 31.27
N HIS A 73 -11.70 9.48 32.06
CA HIS A 73 -10.29 9.13 32.07
C HIS A 73 -10.04 7.99 33.04
N VAL A 74 -9.32 6.94 32.62
CA VAL A 74 -9.01 5.77 33.43
C VAL A 74 -7.51 5.67 33.62
N LEU A 75 -7.09 5.57 34.90
CA LEU A 75 -5.73 5.26 35.32
C LEU A 75 -5.75 3.91 36.02
N ILE A 76 -4.83 3.03 35.64
CA ILE A 76 -4.67 1.70 36.26
C ILE A 76 -3.23 1.57 36.75
N ASP A 77 -3.07 1.28 38.04
CA ASP A 77 -1.77 1.11 38.69
C ASP A 77 -1.78 -0.19 39.52
N PRO A 78 -0.78 -1.07 39.36
CA PRO A 78 0.29 -1.06 38.38
C PRO A 78 -0.23 -1.23 36.97
N LYS A 79 0.58 -0.89 35.95
CA LYS A 79 0.19 -1.04 34.55
C LYS A 79 -0.03 -2.52 34.21
N PRO A 80 -1.24 -2.93 33.80
CA PRO A 80 -1.55 -4.34 33.54
C PRO A 80 -1.03 -4.80 32.18
N THR A 81 -0.77 -6.09 32.04
CA THR A 81 -0.50 -6.76 30.75
C THR A 81 -1.74 -6.70 29.85
N SER A 82 -2.94 -6.93 30.42
CA SER A 82 -4.25 -6.80 29.76
C SER A 82 -5.15 -5.86 30.54
N ALA A 83 -5.28 -4.63 30.07
CA ALA A 83 -6.21 -3.66 30.67
C ALA A 83 -7.67 -4.05 30.47
N GLY A 84 -8.00 -4.81 29.42
CA GLY A 84 -9.35 -5.34 29.19
C GLY A 84 -9.82 -6.28 30.29
N ASP A 85 -8.97 -7.20 30.74
CA ASP A 85 -9.32 -8.17 31.79
C ASP A 85 -9.57 -7.48 33.13
N VAL A 86 -8.78 -6.43 33.43
CA VAL A 86 -8.98 -5.60 34.62
C VAL A 86 -10.35 -4.91 34.58
N MET A 87 -10.74 -4.38 33.41
CA MET A 87 -12.04 -3.70 33.25
C MET A 87 -13.22 -4.68 33.27
N ILE A 88 -13.07 -5.88 32.70
CA ILE A 88 -14.07 -6.94 32.80
C ILE A 88 -14.30 -7.33 34.26
N GLN A 89 -13.23 -7.48 35.03
CA GLN A 89 -13.33 -7.81 36.45
C GLN A 89 -13.92 -6.64 37.29
N LEU A 90 -13.56 -5.41 36.95
CA LEU A 90 -14.19 -4.22 37.53
C LEU A 90 -15.71 -4.23 37.33
N ALA A 91 -16.15 -4.47 36.09
CA ALA A 91 -17.57 -4.52 35.76
C ALA A 91 -18.30 -5.65 36.50
N LYS A 92 -17.65 -6.82 36.69
CA LYS A 92 -18.22 -7.93 37.48
C LYS A 92 -18.38 -7.57 38.96
N LEU A 93 -17.38 -6.93 39.56
CA LEU A 93 -17.38 -6.64 40.99
C LEU A 93 -18.27 -5.43 41.35
N TYR A 94 -18.26 -4.40 40.55
CA TYR A 94 -18.87 -3.10 40.88
C TYR A 94 -19.97 -2.65 39.94
N GLY A 95 -20.29 -3.42 38.89
CA GLY A 95 -21.21 -3.05 37.84
C GLY A 95 -22.58 -2.62 38.35
N GLN A 96 -23.20 -3.42 39.19
CA GLN A 96 -24.54 -3.12 39.75
C GLN A 96 -24.50 -2.12 40.92
N SER A 97 -23.46 -2.17 41.74
CA SER A 97 -23.36 -1.38 42.96
C SER A 97 -22.89 0.05 42.71
N ARG A 98 -21.63 0.21 42.27
CA ARG A 98 -20.94 1.50 42.17
C ARG A 98 -20.97 2.10 40.78
N LEU A 99 -21.06 1.28 39.72
CA LEU A 99 -21.21 1.73 38.34
C LEU A 99 -22.68 1.99 37.92
N GLY A 100 -23.65 1.77 38.83
CA GLY A 100 -25.07 2.06 38.62
C GLY A 100 -25.71 1.24 37.49
N GLY A 101 -25.27 -0.02 37.28
CA GLY A 101 -25.80 -0.92 36.25
C GLY A 101 -25.40 -0.55 34.81
N ARG A 102 -24.47 0.41 34.62
CA ARG A 102 -24.01 0.85 33.28
C ARG A 102 -23.08 -0.17 32.65
N LEU A 103 -23.18 -0.27 31.33
CA LEU A 103 -22.23 -1.06 30.51
C LEU A 103 -21.23 -0.11 29.85
N PRO A 104 -20.05 0.10 30.43
CA PRO A 104 -19.05 1.01 29.86
C PRO A 104 -18.31 0.38 28.67
N ALA A 105 -17.84 1.23 27.74
CA ALA A 105 -16.98 0.84 26.66
C ALA A 105 -15.57 1.44 26.85
N TYR A 106 -14.54 0.60 26.89
CA TYR A 106 -13.15 0.99 27.17
C TYR A 106 -12.23 0.91 25.95
N ASP A 107 -11.43 1.94 25.70
CA ASP A 107 -10.55 2.01 24.51
C ASP A 107 -9.28 1.12 24.61
N GLY A 108 -9.10 0.45 25.75
CA GLY A 108 -7.91 -0.36 26.03
C GLY A 108 -6.67 0.45 26.44
N LYS A 109 -6.81 1.78 26.59
CA LYS A 109 -5.71 2.68 26.94
C LYS A 109 -6.02 3.53 28.16
N LYS A 110 -6.92 4.52 28.01
CA LYS A 110 -7.23 5.49 29.06
C LYS A 110 -8.60 6.15 28.96
N SER A 111 -9.40 5.87 27.94
CA SER A 111 -10.72 6.48 27.79
C SER A 111 -11.83 5.44 27.95
N LEU A 112 -12.79 5.75 28.78
CA LEU A 112 -13.99 4.97 29.04
C LEU A 112 -15.20 5.79 28.64
N TYR A 113 -16.16 5.18 27.98
CA TYR A 113 -17.39 5.83 27.51
C TYR A 113 -18.62 5.17 28.15
N THR A 114 -19.62 5.99 28.49
CA THR A 114 -20.93 5.56 28.97
C THR A 114 -22.03 6.36 28.29
N SER A 115 -23.23 5.78 28.22
CA SER A 115 -24.43 6.43 27.68
C SER A 115 -24.98 7.53 28.58
N ARG A 116 -24.79 7.36 29.89
CA ARG A 116 -25.20 8.28 30.94
C ARG A 116 -24.09 8.39 31.99
N PRO A 117 -24.06 9.46 32.81
CA PRO A 117 -23.02 9.61 33.83
C PRO A 117 -23.08 8.49 34.88
N PHE A 118 -21.92 8.11 35.42
CA PHE A 118 -21.85 7.31 36.62
C PHE A 118 -22.38 8.06 37.82
N PRO A 119 -22.73 7.37 38.92
CA PRO A 119 -23.16 8.02 40.18
C PRO A 119 -22.08 8.89 40.84
N PHE A 120 -20.90 8.97 40.25
CA PHE A 120 -19.72 9.70 40.75
C PHE A 120 -19.03 10.47 39.63
N THR A 121 -18.26 11.49 39.99
CA THR A 121 -17.39 12.25 39.08
C THR A 121 -15.95 11.74 39.10
N CYS A 122 -15.49 11.26 40.28
CA CYS A 122 -14.16 10.65 40.45
C CYS A 122 -14.26 9.57 41.50
N GLU A 123 -13.80 8.37 41.20
CA GLU A 123 -13.82 7.27 42.15
C GLU A 123 -12.68 6.27 41.91
N ALA A 124 -12.17 5.68 43.02
CA ALA A 124 -11.10 4.67 43.00
C ALA A 124 -11.66 3.29 43.31
N PHE A 125 -11.22 2.31 42.53
CA PHE A 125 -11.61 0.91 42.63
C PHE A 125 -10.40 0.02 42.84
N LYS A 126 -10.58 -1.11 43.50
CA LYS A 126 -9.56 -2.12 43.71
C LYS A 126 -10.01 -3.42 43.05
N VAL A 127 -9.20 -3.91 42.12
CA VAL A 127 -9.46 -5.18 41.43
C VAL A 127 -8.28 -6.11 41.68
N THR A 128 -8.56 -7.39 41.89
CA THR A 128 -7.56 -8.42 42.06
C THR A 128 -7.70 -9.43 40.92
N LEU A 129 -6.60 -9.71 40.25
CA LEU A 129 -6.52 -10.72 39.19
C LEU A 129 -5.40 -11.71 39.48
N PRO A 130 -5.56 -13.00 39.11
CA PRO A 130 -4.47 -13.94 39.16
C PRO A 130 -3.36 -13.51 38.19
N ASP A 131 -2.12 -13.69 38.62
CA ASP A 131 -0.95 -13.43 37.78
C ASP A 131 -0.86 -14.50 36.69
N GLN A 132 -1.21 -14.11 35.47
CA GLN A 132 -1.22 -15.02 34.32
C GLN A 132 0.17 -15.53 33.96
N GLU A 133 1.22 -14.72 34.17
CA GLU A 133 2.60 -15.11 33.92
C GLU A 133 3.01 -16.27 34.86
N ASN A 134 2.68 -16.19 36.13
CA ASN A 134 2.94 -17.27 37.08
C ASN A 134 2.15 -18.55 36.79
N ILE A 135 0.91 -18.43 36.29
CA ILE A 135 0.10 -19.59 35.90
C ILE A 135 0.71 -20.30 34.69
N LEU A 136 1.16 -19.55 33.67
CA LEU A 136 1.81 -20.09 32.47
C LEU A 136 3.15 -20.76 32.80
N CYS A 137 3.88 -20.23 33.78
CA CYS A 137 5.17 -20.79 34.23
C CYS A 137 5.04 -21.93 35.26
N GLY A 138 3.81 -22.37 35.62
CA GLY A 138 3.62 -23.41 36.63
C GLY A 138 4.03 -23.02 38.07
N LEU A 139 4.16 -21.71 38.34
CA LEU A 139 4.50 -21.17 39.63
C LEU A 139 3.25 -21.02 40.52
N PRO A 140 3.40 -20.90 41.86
CA PRO A 140 2.27 -20.71 42.78
C PRO A 140 1.42 -19.53 42.35
N ARG A 141 0.09 -19.65 42.40
CA ARG A 141 -0.88 -18.61 42.06
C ARG A 141 -0.61 -17.37 42.91
N ARG A 142 -0.12 -16.34 42.28
CA ARG A 142 0.03 -15.02 42.86
C ARG A 142 -1.11 -14.12 42.38
N GLU A 143 -1.65 -13.32 43.27
CA GLU A 143 -2.69 -12.34 42.95
C GLU A 143 -2.07 -10.97 42.82
N ILE A 144 -2.37 -10.28 41.72
CA ILE A 144 -1.98 -8.89 41.49
C ILE A 144 -3.16 -7.98 41.80
N LYS A 145 -2.93 -6.98 42.63
CA LYS A 145 -3.93 -5.96 43.01
C LYS A 145 -3.75 -4.72 42.15
N PHE A 146 -4.79 -4.34 41.45
CA PHE A 146 -4.84 -3.14 40.61
C PHE A 146 -5.69 -2.07 41.28
N TRP A 147 -5.19 -0.84 41.29
CA TRP A 147 -5.94 0.35 41.64
C TRP A 147 -6.39 1.05 40.36
N ILE A 148 -7.68 1.31 40.26
CA ILE A 148 -8.28 1.92 39.07
C ILE A 148 -8.95 3.22 39.50
N MET A 149 -8.47 4.33 38.94
CA MET A 149 -9.10 5.64 39.13
C MET A 149 -9.90 6.02 37.89
N ILE A 150 -11.18 6.27 38.06
CA ILE A 150 -12.08 6.67 36.98
C ILE A 150 -12.56 8.10 37.28
N THR A 151 -12.24 9.03 36.36
CA THR A 151 -12.56 10.45 36.53
C THR A 151 -13.36 10.96 35.32
N LEU A 152 -14.48 11.65 35.53
CA LEU A 152 -15.24 12.27 34.46
C LEU A 152 -14.39 13.35 33.78
N ASP A 153 -14.15 13.18 32.49
CA ASP A 153 -13.39 14.13 31.69
C ASP A 153 -14.32 15.16 31.03
N LYS A 154 -15.33 14.68 30.28
CA LYS A 154 -16.31 15.56 29.65
C LYS A 154 -17.55 14.82 29.19
N VAL A 155 -18.63 15.58 29.01
CA VAL A 155 -19.86 15.13 28.36
C VAL A 155 -19.80 15.56 26.90
N LEU A 156 -19.85 14.57 26.02
CA LEU A 156 -19.88 14.78 24.57
C LEU A 156 -21.33 14.92 24.17
N SER A 157 -21.78 16.15 23.89
CA SER A 157 -23.12 16.46 23.41
C SER A 157 -23.03 17.35 22.17
N GLY A 158 -23.92 17.16 21.20
CA GLY A 158 -24.02 18.01 20.04
C GLY A 158 -23.62 17.39 18.69
N ARG A 159 -23.59 18.22 17.66
CA ARG A 159 -23.36 17.82 16.26
C ARG A 159 -22.03 17.07 16.06
N ILE A 160 -22.10 16.02 15.30
CA ILE A 160 -21.18 14.89 15.11
C ILE A 160 -19.97 15.24 14.23
N ASP A 161 -19.34 16.35 14.41
CA ASP A 161 -18.20 16.72 13.57
C ASP A 161 -16.84 16.56 14.26
N SER A 162 -16.81 16.02 15.48
CA SER A 162 -15.54 15.81 16.19
C SER A 162 -15.00 14.39 16.01
N GLU A 163 -13.70 14.28 15.78
CA GLU A 163 -12.96 13.02 15.72
C GLU A 163 -13.15 12.18 17.00
N GLU A 164 -13.41 12.82 18.13
CA GLU A 164 -13.64 12.19 19.42
C GLU A 164 -14.91 11.32 19.45
N ILE A 165 -15.98 11.77 18.81
CA ILE A 165 -17.22 10.99 18.70
C ILE A 165 -17.02 9.75 17.84
N TYR A 166 -16.23 9.84 16.75
CA TYR A 166 -15.88 8.65 15.96
C TYR A 166 -15.05 7.66 16.76
N GLN A 167 -14.12 8.12 17.58
CA GLN A 167 -13.33 7.27 18.47
C GLN A 167 -14.23 6.59 19.51
N ALA A 168 -15.17 7.33 20.11
CA ALA A 168 -16.13 6.78 21.05
C ALA A 168 -16.96 5.66 20.42
N PHE A 169 -17.59 5.90 19.27
CA PHE A 169 -18.39 4.88 18.59
C PHE A 169 -17.58 3.67 18.13
N ASN A 170 -16.38 3.87 17.61
CA ASN A 170 -15.51 2.74 17.25
C ASN A 170 -15.13 1.91 18.49
N THR A 171 -14.98 2.54 19.68
CA THR A 171 -14.74 1.86 20.95
C THR A 171 -15.97 1.08 21.39
N ILE A 172 -17.13 1.70 21.39
CA ILE A 172 -18.40 1.05 21.76
C ILE A 172 -18.66 -0.18 20.87
N LEU A 173 -18.54 -0.02 19.54
CA LEU A 173 -18.76 -1.13 18.60
C LEU A 173 -17.72 -2.25 18.73
N ARG A 174 -16.54 -1.94 19.25
CA ARG A 174 -15.54 -2.96 19.53
C ARG A 174 -15.96 -3.83 20.71
N GLU A 175 -16.55 -3.28 21.75
CA GLU A 175 -17.03 -4.02 22.92
C GLU A 175 -18.08 -5.09 22.55
N LEU A 176 -18.92 -4.87 21.53
CA LEU A 176 -19.92 -5.82 21.06
C LEU A 176 -19.34 -7.20 20.71
N PHE A 177 -18.08 -7.27 20.33
CA PHE A 177 -17.45 -8.49 19.83
C PHE A 177 -16.32 -9.01 20.71
N LEU A 178 -15.91 -8.26 21.74
CA LEU A 178 -14.91 -8.72 22.70
C LEU A 178 -15.42 -9.98 23.43
N GLY A 179 -14.54 -10.99 23.56
CA GLY A 179 -14.88 -12.28 24.15
C GLY A 179 -15.46 -13.32 23.18
N ARG A 180 -16.00 -12.91 22.03
CA ARG A 180 -16.53 -13.82 20.99
C ARG A 180 -15.64 -13.90 19.74
N TYR A 181 -14.81 -12.88 19.50
CA TYR A 181 -13.94 -12.73 18.33
C TYR A 181 -12.54 -12.29 18.75
N CYS A 182 -11.55 -12.76 18.01
CA CYS A 182 -10.17 -12.28 18.12
C CYS A 182 -10.00 -11.03 17.26
N LEU A 183 -9.53 -9.92 17.83
CA LEU A 183 -9.30 -8.67 17.15
C LEU A 183 -7.87 -8.62 16.58
N VAL A 184 -7.75 -8.47 15.25
CA VAL A 184 -6.45 -8.28 14.57
C VAL A 184 -6.52 -6.99 13.74
N GLY A 185 -5.86 -5.95 14.23
CA GLY A 185 -5.96 -4.61 13.68
C GLY A 185 -7.35 -4.01 13.87
N ARG A 186 -8.11 -3.83 12.77
CA ARG A 186 -9.52 -3.37 12.77
C ARG A 186 -10.51 -4.45 12.33
N SER A 187 -10.07 -5.70 12.29
CA SER A 187 -10.91 -6.82 11.84
C SER A 187 -11.10 -7.82 12.96
N PHE A 188 -12.29 -8.39 13.02
CA PHE A 188 -12.72 -9.39 13.98
C PHE A 188 -12.75 -10.76 13.33
N TYR A 189 -12.14 -11.77 13.96
CA TYR A 189 -12.06 -13.13 13.44
C TYR A 189 -12.61 -14.11 14.47
N LYS A 190 -13.47 -15.01 14.01
CA LYS A 190 -14.03 -16.04 14.89
C LYS A 190 -12.94 -17.05 15.22
N SER A 191 -12.62 -17.19 16.52
CA SER A 191 -11.74 -18.24 17.00
C SER A 191 -12.46 -19.59 16.85
N GLN A 192 -11.86 -20.53 16.09
CA GLN A 192 -12.33 -21.91 16.05
C GLN A 192 -11.25 -22.80 16.67
N PRO A 193 -11.59 -23.63 17.66
CA PRO A 193 -10.64 -24.61 18.18
C PRO A 193 -10.30 -25.67 17.14
N GLY A 194 -9.05 -26.06 17.03
CA GLY A 194 -8.56 -27.13 16.15
C GLY A 194 -7.11 -26.92 15.72
N GLU A 195 -6.42 -27.99 15.42
CA GLU A 195 -5.01 -28.00 15.02
C GLU A 195 -4.80 -27.63 13.54
N GLY A 196 -3.74 -26.86 13.24
CA GLY A 196 -3.24 -26.59 11.90
C GLY A 196 -3.64 -25.24 11.30
N LEU A 197 -3.37 -25.08 10.01
CA LEU A 197 -3.65 -23.88 9.23
C LEU A 197 -5.15 -23.73 8.98
N LYS A 198 -5.77 -22.67 9.50
CA LYS A 198 -7.20 -22.41 9.30
C LYS A 198 -7.47 -21.10 8.60
N ASN A 199 -8.39 -21.16 7.66
CA ASN A 199 -8.96 -19.95 7.06
C ASN A 199 -10.00 -19.38 8.02
N CYS A 200 -9.65 -18.35 8.76
CA CYS A 200 -10.62 -17.65 9.59
C CYS A 200 -11.32 -16.60 8.76
N CYS A 201 -12.63 -16.78 8.57
CA CYS A 201 -13.50 -15.73 8.08
C CYS A 201 -13.87 -14.79 9.22
N GLY A 202 -13.76 -13.52 8.93
CA GLY A 202 -14.05 -12.46 9.88
C GLY A 202 -14.61 -11.24 9.15
N PHE A 203 -14.70 -10.12 9.83
CA PHE A 203 -15.18 -8.89 9.23
C PHE A 203 -14.38 -7.69 9.74
N TYR A 204 -14.25 -6.71 8.87
CA TYR A 204 -13.77 -5.37 9.17
C TYR A 204 -14.96 -4.49 9.49
N GLN A 205 -14.84 -3.64 10.52
CA GLN A 205 -15.83 -2.62 10.81
C GLN A 205 -15.19 -1.27 11.09
N THR A 206 -15.89 -0.20 10.73
CA THR A 206 -15.54 1.17 11.10
C THR A 206 -16.71 2.10 10.94
N ILE A 207 -16.79 3.08 11.83
CA ILE A 207 -17.69 4.21 11.70
C ILE A 207 -17.09 5.23 10.74
N GLN A 208 -17.91 5.75 9.85
CA GLN A 208 -17.54 6.78 8.90
C GLN A 208 -18.56 7.90 8.87
N ASN A 209 -18.08 9.15 8.85
CA ASN A 209 -18.95 10.26 8.49
C ASN A 209 -19.18 10.24 6.98
N THR A 210 -20.44 10.23 6.62
CA THR A 210 -20.89 10.33 5.23
C THR A 210 -21.88 11.46 5.14
N GLN A 211 -22.21 11.91 3.93
CA GLN A 211 -23.29 12.92 3.78
C GLN A 211 -24.67 12.42 4.22
N MET A 212 -24.82 11.13 4.50
CA MET A 212 -26.02 10.57 5.15
C MET A 212 -26.01 10.72 6.67
N GLY A 213 -24.96 11.30 7.23
CA GLY A 213 -24.62 11.22 8.63
C GLY A 213 -23.67 10.07 8.93
N ILE A 214 -23.62 9.66 10.19
CA ILE A 214 -22.77 8.54 10.62
C ILE A 214 -23.31 7.24 10.02
N SER A 215 -22.38 6.45 9.50
CA SER A 215 -22.68 5.12 8.97
C SER A 215 -21.64 4.10 9.43
N LEU A 216 -22.10 2.87 9.67
CA LEU A 216 -21.23 1.72 9.89
C LEU A 216 -20.85 1.12 8.54
N ASN A 217 -19.55 1.03 8.28
CA ASN A 217 -19.01 0.31 7.14
C ASN A 217 -18.53 -1.07 7.59
N ILE A 218 -19.10 -2.13 7.03
CA ILE A 218 -18.72 -3.53 7.29
C ILE A 218 -18.27 -4.18 6.00
N ASP A 219 -17.14 -4.90 6.06
CA ASP A 219 -16.65 -5.70 4.94
C ASP A 219 -16.12 -7.05 5.43
N ILE A 220 -16.32 -8.11 4.65
CA ILE A 220 -15.82 -9.43 4.99
C ILE A 220 -14.32 -9.50 4.76
N SER A 221 -13.61 -10.02 5.74
CA SER A 221 -12.17 -10.23 5.73
C SER A 221 -11.88 -11.72 5.97
N CYS A 222 -11.20 -12.35 5.04
CA CYS A 222 -10.70 -13.72 5.24
C CYS A 222 -9.19 -13.64 5.34
N LYS A 223 -8.66 -14.19 6.42
CA LYS A 223 -7.22 -14.27 6.65
C LYS A 223 -6.87 -15.69 7.10
N PRO A 224 -5.77 -16.25 6.61
CA PRO A 224 -5.25 -17.48 7.18
C PRO A 224 -4.57 -17.17 8.52
N PHE A 225 -4.85 -17.97 9.52
CA PHE A 225 -4.16 -17.98 10.80
C PHE A 225 -3.46 -19.32 10.96
N ILE A 226 -2.29 -19.28 11.56
CA ILE A 226 -1.59 -20.49 11.98
C ILE A 226 -1.79 -20.59 13.48
N ASN A 227 -2.32 -21.71 13.93
CA ASN A 227 -2.32 -22.04 15.36
C ASN A 227 -0.87 -22.32 15.79
N PRO A 228 -0.55 -22.19 17.08
CA PRO A 228 0.72 -22.68 17.60
C PRO A 228 0.96 -24.12 17.15
N LEU A 229 2.03 -24.35 16.42
CA LEU A 229 2.47 -25.66 15.95
C LEU A 229 3.99 -25.67 15.76
N PRO A 230 4.64 -26.84 15.85
CA PRO A 230 6.05 -26.96 15.56
C PRO A 230 6.40 -26.42 14.19
N VAL A 231 7.48 -25.65 14.09
CA VAL A 231 7.88 -24.99 12.83
C VAL A 231 8.11 -26.02 11.72
N ILE A 232 8.64 -27.20 12.05
CA ILE A 232 8.87 -28.26 11.07
C ILE A 232 7.56 -28.73 10.40
N ASN A 233 6.45 -28.78 11.15
CA ASN A 233 5.15 -29.16 10.63
C ASN A 233 4.59 -28.08 9.72
N LEU A 234 4.79 -26.80 10.06
CA LEU A 234 4.43 -25.72 9.16
C LEU A 234 5.21 -25.79 7.86
N VAL A 235 6.50 -26.07 7.92
CA VAL A 235 7.35 -26.19 6.72
C VAL A 235 6.90 -27.36 5.85
N ALA A 236 6.49 -28.48 6.43
CA ALA A 236 5.89 -29.60 5.70
C ALA A 236 4.62 -29.16 4.93
N LEU A 237 3.75 -28.39 5.57
CA LEU A 237 2.56 -27.81 4.92
C LEU A 237 2.91 -26.83 3.80
N LEU A 238 3.90 -25.95 4.00
CA LEU A 238 4.33 -24.97 3.00
C LEU A 238 4.92 -25.63 1.75
N LEU A 239 5.66 -26.72 1.93
CA LEU A 239 6.30 -27.48 0.86
C LEU A 239 5.38 -28.54 0.26
N ASN A 240 4.24 -28.82 0.89
CA ASN A 240 3.29 -29.88 0.55
C ASN A 240 3.97 -31.26 0.43
N ARG A 241 4.89 -31.55 1.36
CA ARG A 241 5.58 -32.83 1.52
C ARG A 241 6.03 -33.05 2.95
N ASP A 242 6.22 -34.29 3.36
CA ASP A 242 6.84 -34.59 4.63
C ASP A 242 8.30 -34.18 4.62
N ILE A 243 8.75 -33.64 5.74
CA ILE A 243 10.14 -33.25 5.93
C ILE A 243 10.90 -34.44 6.48
N SER A 244 11.56 -35.17 5.60
CA SER A 244 12.60 -36.15 5.94
C SER A 244 13.94 -35.44 6.20
N ASP A 245 15.02 -36.21 6.38
CA ASP A 245 16.36 -35.64 6.53
C ASP A 245 17.00 -35.20 5.16
N ASP A 246 16.16 -34.95 4.14
CA ASP A 246 16.62 -34.47 2.85
C ASP A 246 16.87 -32.95 2.89
N PRO A 247 17.96 -32.49 2.27
CA PRO A 247 18.26 -31.07 2.22
C PRO A 247 17.21 -30.34 1.38
N PHE A 248 16.89 -29.11 1.76
CA PHE A 248 16.04 -28.24 0.95
C PHE A 248 16.77 -27.81 -0.32
N ASP A 249 16.08 -27.87 -1.44
CA ASP A 249 16.60 -27.21 -2.64
C ASP A 249 16.63 -25.68 -2.47
N PHE A 250 17.23 -24.99 -3.42
CA PHE A 250 17.38 -23.54 -3.35
C PHE A 250 16.02 -22.83 -3.33
N CYS A 251 15.04 -23.31 -4.12
CA CYS A 251 13.72 -22.72 -4.23
C CYS A 251 12.87 -22.97 -2.98
N GLU A 252 12.93 -24.18 -2.43
CA GLU A 252 12.28 -24.54 -1.18
C GLU A 252 12.81 -23.68 -0.03
N ARG A 253 14.12 -23.56 0.09
CA ARG A 253 14.76 -22.75 1.13
C ARG A 253 14.37 -21.28 1.04
N LEU A 254 14.35 -20.70 -0.17
CA LEU A 254 13.92 -19.31 -0.37
C LEU A 254 12.45 -19.12 -0.05
N LYS A 255 11.58 -20.06 -0.45
CA LYS A 255 10.16 -20.03 -0.16
C LYS A 255 9.92 -20.07 1.35
N VAL A 256 10.48 -21.05 2.04
CA VAL A 256 10.35 -21.21 3.49
C VAL A 256 10.95 -20.02 4.24
N SER A 257 12.14 -19.55 3.83
CA SER A 257 12.78 -18.37 4.44
C SER A 257 11.91 -17.12 4.33
N LYS A 258 11.25 -16.91 3.19
CA LYS A 258 10.36 -15.76 2.98
C LYS A 258 9.08 -15.87 3.80
N ASP A 259 8.50 -17.07 3.87
CA ASP A 259 7.22 -17.29 4.55
C ASP A 259 7.39 -17.28 6.08
N LEU A 260 8.57 -17.69 6.59
CA LEU A 260 8.89 -17.67 8.01
C LEU A 260 9.57 -16.38 8.49
N CYS A 261 10.02 -15.50 7.61
CA CYS A 261 10.65 -14.24 8.01
C CYS A 261 9.68 -13.43 8.88
N ASP A 262 10.21 -12.84 9.98
CA ASP A 262 9.46 -12.07 10.98
C ASP A 262 8.42 -12.85 11.80
N VAL A 263 8.33 -14.17 11.66
CA VAL A 263 7.54 -15.03 12.55
C VAL A 263 8.23 -15.12 13.90
N GLU A 264 7.47 -14.98 14.99
CA GLU A 264 7.96 -15.20 16.35
C GLU A 264 7.76 -16.66 16.74
N VAL A 265 8.79 -17.25 17.31
CA VAL A 265 8.81 -18.63 17.75
C VAL A 265 9.27 -18.73 19.20
N ASN A 266 8.69 -19.67 19.93
CA ASN A 266 9.14 -20.10 21.23
C ASN A 266 10.13 -21.25 21.05
N PHE A 267 11.18 -21.25 21.85
CA PHE A 267 12.11 -22.38 21.92
C PHE A 267 11.65 -23.36 22.98
N THR A 268 11.21 -24.56 22.57
CA THR A 268 10.51 -25.53 23.45
C THR A 268 11.37 -26.21 24.51
N LEU A 269 12.69 -26.17 24.35
CA LEU A 269 13.63 -26.83 25.29
C LEU A 269 14.18 -25.87 26.36
N GLU A 270 13.90 -24.60 26.28
CA GLU A 270 14.34 -23.63 27.28
C GLU A 270 13.35 -23.58 28.46
N LYS A 271 13.86 -23.59 29.68
CA LYS A 271 13.03 -23.58 30.91
C LYS A 271 12.26 -22.26 31.09
N ASN A 272 12.68 -21.17 30.43
CA ASN A 272 11.96 -19.91 30.41
C ASN A 272 11.05 -19.87 29.18
N ALA A 273 9.81 -20.30 29.34
CA ALA A 273 8.79 -20.38 28.26
C ALA A 273 8.42 -19.02 27.60
N ASP A 274 8.87 -17.90 28.15
CA ASP A 274 8.48 -16.54 27.67
C ASP A 274 9.48 -15.91 26.71
N LYS A 275 10.60 -16.57 26.42
CA LYS A 275 11.60 -16.00 25.51
C LYS A 275 11.21 -16.25 24.07
N LYS A 276 10.70 -15.19 23.41
CA LYS A 276 10.30 -15.21 22.01
C LYS A 276 11.46 -14.81 21.12
N TYR A 277 11.73 -15.63 20.12
CA TYR A 277 12.72 -15.38 19.10
C TYR A 277 12.06 -14.98 17.79
N ARG A 278 12.64 -14.04 17.07
CA ARG A 278 12.14 -13.62 15.75
C ARG A 278 12.99 -14.22 14.66
N ILE A 279 12.37 -14.95 13.73
CA ILE A 279 13.04 -15.55 12.58
C ILE A 279 13.47 -14.45 11.60
N THR A 280 14.74 -14.45 11.24
CA THR A 280 15.32 -13.52 10.23
C THR A 280 15.65 -14.22 8.91
N GLY A 281 15.58 -15.54 8.86
CA GLY A 281 15.82 -16.35 7.68
C GLY A 281 16.22 -17.80 8.01
N LEU A 282 16.72 -18.51 7.02
CA LEU A 282 17.24 -19.87 7.13
C LEU A 282 18.74 -19.93 6.89
N THR A 283 19.39 -20.93 7.46
CA THR A 283 20.80 -21.23 7.17
C THR A 283 20.95 -21.83 5.77
N SER A 284 22.15 -21.69 5.20
CA SER A 284 22.48 -22.31 3.91
C SER A 284 22.81 -23.79 4.00
N GLN A 285 23.23 -24.22 5.18
CA GLN A 285 23.68 -25.58 5.50
C GLN A 285 22.73 -26.22 6.53
N GLY A 286 22.71 -27.56 6.57
CA GLY A 286 22.00 -28.32 7.60
C GLY A 286 22.71 -28.27 8.94
N SER A 287 22.03 -28.74 9.99
CA SER A 287 22.49 -28.68 11.38
C SER A 287 23.83 -29.41 11.63
N SER A 288 24.15 -30.45 10.83
CA SER A 288 25.41 -31.23 10.93
C SER A 288 26.65 -30.51 10.38
N GLN A 289 26.47 -29.50 9.54
CA GLN A 289 27.55 -28.75 8.90
C GLN A 289 27.69 -27.32 9.43
N LEU A 290 26.81 -26.92 10.33
CA LEU A 290 26.70 -25.55 10.81
C LEU A 290 27.38 -25.43 12.18
N PRO A 291 28.44 -24.58 12.33
CA PRO A 291 29.03 -24.31 13.63
C PRO A 291 28.01 -23.67 14.57
N CYS A 292 27.99 -24.09 15.82
CA CYS A 292 27.05 -23.56 16.80
C CYS A 292 27.55 -22.22 17.37
N PRO A 293 26.82 -21.10 17.18
CA PRO A 293 27.21 -19.81 17.75
C PRO A 293 27.06 -19.73 19.27
N CYS A 294 26.38 -20.72 19.88
CA CYS A 294 26.12 -20.80 21.31
C CYS A 294 27.14 -21.64 22.06
N ASP A 295 28.19 -22.10 21.40
CA ASP A 295 29.27 -22.87 22.03
C ASP A 295 30.28 -21.92 22.71
N ASP A 296 29.94 -21.52 23.95
CA ASP A 296 30.83 -20.68 24.77
C ASP A 296 32.15 -21.42 25.18
N SER A 297 32.26 -22.73 24.92
CA SER A 297 33.43 -23.56 25.25
C SER A 297 34.53 -23.49 24.18
N GLY A 298 34.27 -22.86 23.02
CA GLY A 298 35.26 -22.73 21.92
C GLY A 298 35.65 -24.07 21.26
N THR A 299 34.89 -25.15 21.48
CA THR A 299 35.21 -26.49 20.98
C THR A 299 34.86 -26.71 19.51
N GLY A 300 34.24 -25.73 18.85
CA GLY A 300 33.88 -25.78 17.42
C GLY A 300 32.79 -26.81 17.09
N LYS A 301 31.92 -27.14 18.04
CA LYS A 301 30.82 -28.10 17.85
C LYS A 301 29.82 -27.62 16.81
N THR A 302 29.25 -28.57 16.09
CA THR A 302 28.13 -28.31 15.19
C THR A 302 26.83 -28.11 15.97
N VAL A 303 25.82 -27.47 15.33
CA VAL A 303 24.49 -27.31 15.93
C VAL A 303 23.90 -28.67 16.30
N LEU A 304 24.07 -29.69 15.46
CA LEU A 304 23.59 -31.05 15.74
C LEU A 304 24.23 -31.64 17.03
N GLU A 305 25.54 -31.54 17.16
CA GLU A 305 26.27 -32.05 18.34
C GLU A 305 25.91 -31.30 19.60
N TYR A 306 25.85 -29.97 19.54
CA TYR A 306 25.47 -29.13 20.67
C TYR A 306 24.07 -29.48 21.22
N PHE A 307 23.06 -29.61 20.36
CA PHE A 307 21.70 -29.91 20.76
C PHE A 307 21.55 -31.35 21.25
N LYS A 308 22.28 -32.28 20.67
CA LYS A 308 22.30 -33.68 21.13
C LYS A 308 22.92 -33.84 22.53
N GLU A 309 24.01 -33.14 22.80
CA GLU A 309 24.70 -33.21 24.10
C GLU A 309 23.98 -32.41 25.17
N THR A 310 23.56 -31.19 24.89
CA THR A 310 22.97 -30.26 25.86
C THR A 310 21.54 -30.60 26.20
N TYR A 311 20.74 -30.94 25.17
CA TYR A 311 19.29 -31.14 25.33
C TYR A 311 18.84 -32.59 25.11
N ARG A 312 19.74 -33.50 24.71
CA ARG A 312 19.46 -34.90 24.42
C ARG A 312 18.32 -35.11 23.43
N CYS A 313 18.15 -34.19 22.46
CA CYS A 313 17.10 -34.24 21.45
C CYS A 313 17.64 -34.73 20.11
N THR A 314 16.76 -35.36 19.33
CA THR A 314 17.07 -35.84 17.97
C THR A 314 16.68 -34.74 16.97
N ILE A 315 17.67 -34.29 16.19
CA ILE A 315 17.49 -33.24 15.17
C ILE A 315 17.89 -33.82 13.81
N ARG A 316 17.22 -33.38 12.76
CA ARG A 316 17.57 -33.75 11.38
C ARG A 316 18.87 -33.11 10.95
N SER A 317 19.77 -33.92 10.42
CA SER A 317 21.15 -33.53 10.13
C SER A 317 21.30 -32.59 8.92
N ARG A 318 20.42 -32.74 7.92
CA ARG A 318 20.50 -32.03 6.62
C ARG A 318 19.49 -30.89 6.48
N VAL A 319 18.52 -30.77 7.40
CA VAL A 319 17.51 -29.70 7.37
C VAL A 319 18.14 -28.37 7.82
N PRO A 320 17.88 -27.25 7.11
CA PRO A 320 18.37 -25.93 7.52
C PRO A 320 17.84 -25.51 8.89
N CYS A 321 18.64 -24.76 9.65
CA CYS A 321 18.22 -24.16 10.90
C CYS A 321 17.60 -22.79 10.70
N LEU A 322 16.77 -22.35 11.65
CA LEU A 322 16.26 -21.00 11.72
C LEU A 322 17.37 -20.04 12.14
N LYS A 323 17.52 -18.94 11.43
CA LYS A 323 18.31 -17.79 11.89
C LYS A 323 17.39 -16.92 12.72
N VAL A 324 17.69 -16.78 13.99
CA VAL A 324 16.88 -15.97 14.91
C VAL A 324 17.71 -14.83 15.48
N ARG A 325 17.04 -13.72 15.80
CA ARG A 325 17.66 -12.58 16.47
C ARG A 325 17.12 -12.51 17.90
N ASP A 326 18.01 -12.50 18.85
CA ASP A 326 17.75 -12.11 20.22
C ASP A 326 17.94 -10.60 20.38
N GLN A 327 17.29 -9.97 21.37
CA GLN A 327 17.47 -8.54 21.65
C GLN A 327 18.87 -8.22 22.17
N GLU A 328 19.57 -9.21 22.75
CA GLU A 328 20.85 -9.03 23.46
C GLU A 328 22.06 -9.73 22.82
N LYS A 329 21.86 -10.67 21.87
CA LYS A 329 22.94 -11.49 21.30
C LYS A 329 23.01 -11.42 19.77
N PRO A 330 24.18 -11.70 19.16
CA PRO A 330 24.29 -11.90 17.72
C PRO A 330 23.41 -13.08 17.25
N THR A 331 23.21 -13.17 15.95
CA THR A 331 22.35 -14.16 15.30
C THR A 331 22.58 -15.59 15.85
N THR A 332 21.53 -16.19 16.42
CA THR A 332 21.53 -17.57 16.93
C THR A 332 20.86 -18.51 15.92
N TYR A 333 21.28 -19.79 15.91
CA TYR A 333 20.72 -20.82 15.03
C TYR A 333 19.90 -21.82 15.86
N LEU A 334 18.61 -21.96 15.53
CA LEU A 334 17.71 -22.89 16.18
C LEU A 334 17.19 -23.93 15.19
N PRO A 335 17.22 -25.23 15.52
CA PRO A 335 16.58 -26.27 14.72
C PRO A 335 15.07 -26.08 14.67
N MET A 336 14.46 -26.41 13.53
CA MET A 336 13.01 -26.22 13.32
C MET A 336 12.14 -27.13 14.22
N GLU A 337 12.68 -28.27 14.59
CA GLU A 337 12.03 -29.30 15.41
C GLU A 337 11.77 -28.85 16.85
N VAL A 338 12.63 -27.99 17.35
CA VAL A 338 12.59 -27.51 18.74
C VAL A 338 12.01 -26.12 18.88
N CYS A 339 11.40 -25.62 17.81
CA CYS A 339 10.74 -24.32 17.77
C CYS A 339 9.24 -24.49 17.50
N GLU A 340 8.44 -23.74 18.23
CA GLU A 340 6.99 -23.65 18.04
C GLU A 340 6.59 -22.21 17.74
N ILE A 341 5.60 -22.01 16.89
CA ILE A 341 5.08 -20.68 16.57
C ILE A 341 4.37 -20.11 17.80
N SER A 342 4.79 -18.95 18.27
CA SER A 342 4.32 -18.37 19.53
C SER A 342 2.93 -17.74 19.46
N ASP A 343 2.53 -17.23 18.28
CA ASP A 343 1.25 -16.56 18.08
C ASP A 343 0.62 -16.94 16.74
N ALA A 344 -0.71 -16.93 16.69
CA ALA A 344 -1.45 -17.08 15.44
C ALA A 344 -1.15 -15.90 14.49
N LYS A 345 -0.09 -16.01 13.68
CA LYS A 345 0.29 -14.98 12.72
C LYS A 345 -0.27 -15.22 11.33
N GLN A 346 -0.53 -14.13 10.66
CA GLN A 346 -1.01 -14.10 9.29
C GLN A 346 0.12 -14.49 8.32
N ILE A 347 -0.11 -15.53 7.51
CA ILE A 347 0.72 -15.82 6.33
C ILE A 347 0.01 -15.31 5.08
N SER A 348 0.67 -14.46 4.32
CA SER A 348 0.11 -13.82 3.12
C SER A 348 -0.10 -14.78 1.93
N TYR A 349 0.36 -16.01 2.02
CA TYR A 349 0.39 -16.99 0.93
C TYR A 349 -0.97 -17.56 0.52
N LEU A 350 -1.99 -17.56 1.40
CA LEU A 350 -3.28 -18.22 1.15
C LEU A 350 -4.40 -17.30 0.65
N LEU A 351 -4.06 -16.23 -0.04
CA LEU A 351 -5.00 -15.24 -0.58
C LEU A 351 -6.00 -15.79 -1.62
N SER A 352 -5.86 -17.04 -2.08
CA SER A 352 -6.76 -17.63 -3.08
C SER A 352 -8.16 -17.99 -2.53
N VAL A 353 -8.33 -18.07 -1.22
CA VAL A 353 -9.60 -18.47 -0.56
C VAL A 353 -10.53 -17.27 -0.29
N ALA A 354 -10.04 -16.05 -0.40
CA ALA A 354 -10.79 -14.84 -0.05
C ALA A 354 -11.72 -14.29 -1.15
N CYS A 355 -11.81 -14.94 -2.31
CA CYS A 355 -12.62 -14.47 -3.44
C CYS A 355 -14.05 -15.02 -3.37
N GLN A 356 -14.90 -14.40 -2.52
CA GLN A 356 -16.34 -14.66 -2.53
C GLN A 356 -17.02 -14.01 -3.74
N HIS A 357 -18.03 -14.67 -4.30
CA HIS A 357 -18.92 -14.07 -5.28
C HIS A 357 -19.64 -12.85 -4.67
N PRO A 358 -19.87 -11.75 -5.42
CA PRO A 358 -20.48 -10.53 -4.87
C PRO A 358 -21.80 -10.75 -4.12
N MET A 359 -22.68 -11.63 -4.62
CA MET A 359 -23.94 -11.97 -3.95
C MET A 359 -23.72 -12.65 -2.60
N ASP A 360 -22.78 -13.58 -2.51
CA ASP A 360 -22.48 -14.30 -1.27
C ASP A 360 -21.84 -13.33 -0.26
N ARG A 361 -20.99 -12.42 -0.73
CA ARG A 361 -20.40 -11.38 0.10
C ARG A 361 -21.46 -10.41 0.64
N GLU A 362 -22.42 -9.98 -0.19
CA GLU A 362 -23.55 -9.14 0.21
C GLU A 362 -24.36 -9.82 1.31
N LYS A 363 -24.74 -11.10 1.09
CA LYS A 363 -25.49 -11.89 2.07
C LYS A 363 -24.74 -12.02 3.40
N THR A 364 -23.46 -12.32 3.35
CA THR A 364 -22.63 -12.48 4.56
C THR A 364 -22.51 -11.15 5.32
N ILE A 365 -22.38 -10.02 4.63
CA ILE A 365 -22.34 -8.69 5.26
C ILE A 365 -23.65 -8.42 5.99
N LEU A 366 -24.81 -8.66 5.37
CA LEU A 366 -26.11 -8.48 5.99
C LEU A 366 -26.29 -9.36 7.22
N GLN A 367 -25.88 -10.62 7.16
CA GLN A 367 -25.89 -11.54 8.30
C GLN A 367 -25.00 -11.08 9.45
N THR A 368 -23.89 -10.38 9.14
CA THR A 368 -22.96 -9.86 10.15
C THR A 368 -23.57 -8.68 10.92
N VAL A 369 -24.45 -7.89 10.30
CA VAL A 369 -25.09 -6.71 10.94
C VAL A 369 -26.24 -7.09 11.85
N ASN A 370 -26.99 -8.14 11.56
CA ASN A 370 -28.19 -8.52 12.33
C ASN A 370 -27.97 -8.59 13.85
N PRO A 371 -26.90 -9.19 14.39
CA PRO A 371 -26.68 -9.28 15.84
C PRO A 371 -26.41 -7.96 16.57
N TYR A 372 -26.06 -6.88 15.83
CA TYR A 372 -25.71 -5.60 16.48
C TYR A 372 -26.87 -4.98 17.24
N ASN A 373 -28.08 -5.03 16.70
CA ASN A 373 -29.27 -4.42 17.31
C ASN A 373 -29.74 -5.16 18.56
N GLU A 374 -29.32 -6.40 18.75
CA GLU A 374 -29.72 -7.23 19.88
C GLU A 374 -28.73 -7.17 21.05
N ASP A 375 -27.52 -6.67 20.81
CA ASP A 375 -26.45 -6.64 21.80
C ASP A 375 -26.75 -5.66 22.95
N PRO A 376 -26.49 -6.06 24.21
CA PRO A 376 -26.74 -5.22 25.38
C PRO A 376 -26.00 -3.87 25.35
N HIS A 377 -24.76 -3.81 24.86
CA HIS A 377 -24.02 -2.56 24.75
C HIS A 377 -24.66 -1.64 23.71
N ALA A 378 -25.09 -2.16 22.55
CA ALA A 378 -25.80 -1.36 21.55
C ALA A 378 -27.07 -0.74 22.13
N LYS A 379 -27.84 -1.54 22.88
CA LYS A 379 -29.06 -1.06 23.58
C LYS A 379 -28.76 -0.01 24.65
N GLU A 380 -27.71 -0.21 25.46
CA GLU A 380 -27.27 0.75 26.49
C GLU A 380 -26.95 2.14 25.88
N PHE A 381 -26.26 2.15 24.72
CA PHE A 381 -25.88 3.37 24.03
C PHE A 381 -26.98 3.90 23.06
N GLY A 382 -28.14 3.24 23.00
CA GLY A 382 -29.21 3.59 22.06
C GLY A 382 -28.78 3.50 20.59
N ILE A 383 -27.87 2.61 20.29
CA ILE A 383 -27.34 2.42 18.94
C ILE A 383 -28.22 1.43 18.19
N THR A 384 -28.76 1.86 17.04
CA THR A 384 -29.47 0.96 16.13
C THR A 384 -29.02 1.14 14.70
N PHE A 385 -29.02 0.06 13.94
CA PHE A 385 -28.61 0.01 12.54
C PHE A 385 -29.79 -0.39 11.65
N GLU A 386 -29.93 0.26 10.50
CA GLU A 386 -30.84 -0.21 9.48
C GLU A 386 -30.28 -1.51 8.88
N ASN A 387 -31.05 -2.62 8.90
CA ASN A 387 -30.65 -3.93 8.38
C ASN A 387 -30.69 -4.01 6.85
N LYS A 388 -30.31 -2.95 6.15
CA LYS A 388 -30.24 -2.88 4.69
C LYS A 388 -29.03 -2.08 4.24
N LEU A 389 -28.46 -2.52 3.12
CA LEU A 389 -27.41 -1.78 2.46
C LEU A 389 -27.90 -0.42 1.97
N THR A 390 -27.06 0.58 2.04
CA THR A 390 -27.39 1.91 1.53
C THR A 390 -27.54 1.88 0.02
N ILE A 391 -28.68 2.35 -0.47
CA ILE A 391 -28.96 2.51 -1.90
C ILE A 391 -28.32 3.81 -2.38
N VAL A 392 -27.52 3.72 -3.45
CA VAL A 392 -26.79 4.84 -4.05
C VAL A 392 -27.05 4.88 -5.55
N LYS A 393 -27.29 6.07 -6.09
CA LYS A 393 -27.30 6.26 -7.54
C LYS A 393 -25.86 6.25 -8.04
N GLY A 394 -25.56 5.36 -8.99
CA GLY A 394 -24.28 5.27 -9.67
C GLY A 394 -24.41 5.62 -11.13
N ARG A 395 -23.30 5.97 -11.76
CA ARG A 395 -23.20 6.13 -13.21
C ARG A 395 -22.05 5.33 -13.74
N VAL A 396 -22.25 4.65 -14.85
CA VAL A 396 -21.18 4.03 -15.62
C VAL A 396 -20.73 5.04 -16.67
N LEU A 397 -19.52 5.51 -16.54
CA LEU A 397 -18.95 6.47 -17.49
C LEU A 397 -18.68 5.77 -18.83
N PRO A 398 -18.85 6.47 -19.97
CA PRO A 398 -18.53 5.92 -21.28
C PRO A 398 -17.03 5.61 -21.33
N PRO A 399 -16.62 4.48 -21.90
CA PRO A 399 -15.21 4.17 -22.09
C PRO A 399 -14.59 5.13 -23.09
N PRO A 400 -13.32 5.56 -22.88
CA PRO A 400 -12.62 6.38 -23.85
C PRO A 400 -12.30 5.59 -25.11
N VAL A 401 -12.28 6.25 -26.27
CA VAL A 401 -11.81 5.64 -27.51
C VAL A 401 -10.29 5.60 -27.52
N LEU A 402 -9.74 4.40 -27.74
CA LEU A 402 -8.30 4.18 -27.85
C LEU A 402 -7.86 4.32 -29.30
N LYS A 403 -6.86 5.16 -29.55
CA LYS A 403 -6.19 5.32 -30.83
C LYS A 403 -4.95 4.44 -30.90
N PHE A 404 -4.80 3.74 -32.04
CA PHE A 404 -3.66 2.91 -32.41
C PHE A 404 -2.98 3.45 -33.67
N ASN A 405 -1.92 2.80 -34.14
CA ASN A 405 -1.23 3.20 -35.38
C ASN A 405 -2.14 3.09 -36.60
N ASP A 406 -2.03 4.05 -37.52
CA ASP A 406 -2.85 4.09 -38.72
C ASP A 406 -2.50 3.03 -39.77
N GLN A 407 -1.32 2.39 -39.64
CA GLN A 407 -0.92 1.23 -40.45
C GLN A 407 -1.56 -0.08 -39.99
N GLY A 408 -2.09 -0.14 -38.76
CA GLY A 408 -2.83 -1.29 -38.26
C GLY A 408 -4.21 -1.42 -38.92
N LYS A 409 -4.75 -2.66 -38.97
CA LYS A 409 -6.11 -2.91 -39.48
C LYS A 409 -7.19 -2.24 -38.64
N VAL A 410 -6.96 -2.10 -37.33
CA VAL A 410 -7.86 -1.42 -36.38
C VAL A 410 -7.13 -0.19 -35.82
N LYS A 411 -7.56 0.98 -36.26
CA LYS A 411 -6.96 2.28 -35.92
C LYS A 411 -7.53 2.86 -34.62
N GLU A 412 -8.80 2.63 -34.38
CA GLU A 412 -9.54 3.12 -33.22
C GLU A 412 -10.33 1.97 -32.59
N PHE A 413 -10.45 2.00 -31.28
CA PHE A 413 -11.14 0.93 -30.58
C PHE A 413 -11.85 1.45 -29.32
N LEU A 414 -13.13 1.09 -29.20
CA LEU A 414 -13.92 1.36 -28.02
C LEU A 414 -13.89 0.14 -27.10
N PRO A 415 -13.25 0.22 -25.90
CA PRO A 415 -13.19 -0.88 -24.95
C PRO A 415 -14.58 -1.34 -24.52
N LYS A 416 -14.82 -2.65 -24.48
CA LYS A 416 -16.05 -3.22 -23.93
C LYS A 416 -15.78 -3.79 -22.56
N VAL A 417 -16.56 -3.38 -21.55
CA VAL A 417 -16.42 -3.85 -20.16
C VAL A 417 -14.97 -3.67 -19.63
N GLY A 418 -14.31 -2.57 -19.99
CA GLY A 418 -12.93 -2.25 -19.56
C GLY A 418 -11.86 -3.20 -20.09
N LYS A 419 -12.14 -3.98 -21.15
CA LYS A 419 -11.21 -4.94 -21.74
C LYS A 419 -10.94 -4.66 -23.20
N TRP A 420 -9.68 -4.82 -23.60
CA TRP A 420 -9.23 -4.79 -24.98
C TRP A 420 -8.02 -5.69 -25.18
N ASN A 421 -7.72 -6.01 -26.43
CA ASN A 421 -6.54 -6.77 -26.83
C ASN A 421 -5.83 -6.08 -28.00
N MET A 422 -4.65 -6.57 -28.37
CA MET A 422 -3.85 -6.04 -29.47
C MET A 422 -4.13 -6.72 -30.82
N ARG A 423 -5.10 -7.63 -30.93
CA ARG A 423 -5.38 -8.33 -32.18
C ARG A 423 -5.74 -7.33 -33.27
N LEU A 424 -5.06 -7.41 -34.42
CA LEU A 424 -5.20 -6.52 -35.59
C LEU A 424 -4.86 -5.04 -35.31
N LYS A 425 -4.15 -4.76 -34.23
CA LYS A 425 -3.74 -3.41 -33.83
C LYS A 425 -2.23 -3.32 -33.78
N GLN A 426 -1.70 -2.14 -34.07
CA GLN A 426 -0.29 -1.82 -33.91
C GLN A 426 -0.12 -0.67 -32.92
N MET A 427 0.99 -0.66 -32.22
CA MET A 427 1.32 0.39 -31.26
C MET A 427 1.37 1.76 -31.94
N VAL A 428 0.83 2.80 -31.30
CA VAL A 428 0.80 4.18 -31.86
C VAL A 428 2.20 4.62 -32.26
N LYS A 429 3.19 4.35 -31.41
CA LYS A 429 4.61 4.56 -31.67
C LYS A 429 5.38 3.35 -31.22
N GLY A 430 5.90 2.57 -32.18
CA GLY A 430 6.82 1.50 -31.90
C GLY A 430 8.16 2.04 -31.43
N GLY A 431 8.70 1.46 -30.38
CA GLY A 431 10.07 1.70 -29.94
C GLY A 431 11.06 0.93 -30.80
N GLU A 432 12.33 1.29 -30.69
CA GLU A 432 13.42 0.65 -31.41
C GLU A 432 14.27 -0.19 -30.47
N VAL A 433 14.59 -1.42 -30.89
CA VAL A 433 15.53 -2.33 -30.23
C VAL A 433 16.52 -2.81 -31.27
N ASN A 434 17.66 -2.15 -31.35
CA ASN A 434 18.71 -2.46 -32.33
C ASN A 434 19.77 -3.41 -31.76
N THR A 435 19.91 -3.41 -30.44
CA THR A 435 20.93 -4.17 -29.71
C THR A 435 20.30 -4.78 -28.48
N TRP A 436 20.27 -6.09 -28.42
CA TRP A 436 19.71 -6.81 -27.30
C TRP A 436 20.48 -8.08 -26.96
N ALA A 437 20.29 -8.59 -25.74
CA ALA A 437 20.87 -9.84 -25.29
C ALA A 437 19.89 -10.61 -24.41
N CYS A 438 20.12 -11.91 -24.24
CA CYS A 438 19.31 -12.76 -23.38
C CYS A 438 20.19 -13.55 -22.40
N ILE A 439 19.77 -13.60 -21.12
CA ILE A 439 20.36 -14.41 -20.06
C ILE A 439 19.27 -15.31 -19.47
N ASN A 440 19.55 -16.62 -19.45
CA ASN A 440 18.66 -17.62 -18.89
C ASN A 440 19.18 -18.11 -17.52
N PHE A 441 18.41 -17.84 -16.44
CA PHE A 441 18.66 -18.34 -15.08
C PHE A 441 17.85 -19.60 -14.74
N ALA A 442 17.00 -20.07 -15.65
CA ALA A 442 16.15 -21.23 -15.43
C ALA A 442 16.82 -22.49 -15.94
N SER A 443 17.15 -23.40 -15.06
CA SER A 443 17.80 -24.68 -15.38
C SER A 443 16.90 -25.66 -16.15
N ASP A 444 15.57 -25.49 -16.00
CA ASP A 444 14.54 -26.29 -16.67
C ASP A 444 14.26 -25.84 -18.11
N ILE A 445 14.88 -24.75 -18.59
CA ILE A 445 14.78 -24.25 -19.95
C ILE A 445 16.03 -24.61 -20.74
N THR A 446 15.88 -25.41 -21.77
CA THR A 446 16.98 -25.72 -22.69
C THR A 446 17.41 -24.50 -23.49
N HIS A 447 18.66 -24.47 -23.94
CA HIS A 447 19.16 -23.38 -24.77
C HIS A 447 18.30 -23.16 -26.03
N ALA A 448 17.95 -24.24 -26.72
CA ALA A 448 17.09 -24.18 -27.90
C ALA A 448 15.70 -23.59 -27.62
N ALA A 449 15.08 -23.96 -26.49
CA ALA A 449 13.78 -23.42 -26.10
C ALA A 449 13.85 -21.93 -25.77
N ALA A 450 14.94 -21.48 -25.14
CA ALA A 450 15.16 -20.07 -24.82
C ALA A 450 15.42 -19.23 -26.08
N VAL A 451 16.16 -19.76 -27.07
CA VAL A 451 16.37 -19.11 -28.37
C VAL A 451 15.02 -19.00 -29.11
N ALA A 452 14.30 -20.11 -29.27
CA ALA A 452 12.99 -20.11 -29.93
C ALA A 452 12.00 -19.12 -29.31
N PHE A 453 12.02 -18.99 -27.98
CA PHE A 453 11.21 -17.97 -27.28
C PHE A 453 11.62 -16.55 -27.64
N CYS A 454 12.91 -16.26 -27.73
CA CYS A 454 13.41 -14.93 -28.10
C CYS A 454 13.04 -14.59 -29.55
N ASP A 455 13.13 -15.54 -30.47
CA ASP A 455 12.77 -15.38 -31.88
C ASP A 455 11.28 -15.06 -32.02
N GLU A 456 10.42 -15.88 -31.40
CA GLU A 456 8.97 -15.64 -31.37
C GLU A 456 8.59 -14.30 -30.72
N LEU A 457 9.31 -13.89 -29.66
CA LEU A 457 9.12 -12.59 -29.03
C LEU A 457 9.52 -11.44 -29.96
N ALA A 458 10.65 -11.56 -30.67
CA ALA A 458 11.10 -10.57 -31.65
C ALA A 458 10.07 -10.42 -32.77
N VAL A 459 9.57 -11.54 -33.33
CA VAL A 459 8.50 -11.56 -34.34
C VAL A 459 7.23 -10.86 -33.78
N MET A 460 6.83 -11.17 -32.55
CA MET A 460 5.66 -10.55 -31.93
C MET A 460 5.85 -9.03 -31.74
N CYS A 461 7.03 -8.56 -31.37
CA CYS A 461 7.37 -7.15 -31.27
C CYS A 461 7.20 -6.44 -32.62
N VAL A 462 7.71 -7.02 -33.71
CA VAL A 462 7.58 -6.48 -35.08
C VAL A 462 6.11 -6.45 -35.52
N ILE A 463 5.36 -7.56 -35.33
CA ILE A 463 3.93 -7.61 -35.67
C ILE A 463 3.14 -6.55 -34.88
N SER A 464 3.53 -6.27 -33.65
CA SER A 464 2.90 -5.26 -32.80
C SER A 464 3.29 -3.82 -33.17
N GLY A 465 4.20 -3.61 -34.13
CA GLY A 465 4.57 -2.29 -34.66
C GLY A 465 5.86 -1.71 -34.09
N MET A 466 6.73 -2.52 -33.47
CA MET A 466 8.08 -2.12 -33.04
C MET A 466 9.11 -2.36 -34.15
N ASN A 467 10.20 -1.59 -34.11
CA ASN A 467 11.43 -1.91 -34.86
C ASN A 467 12.33 -2.75 -33.95
N PHE A 468 12.34 -4.06 -34.18
CA PHE A 468 13.10 -5.00 -33.34
C PHE A 468 14.02 -5.86 -34.21
N LYS A 469 15.34 -5.79 -33.99
CA LYS A 469 16.29 -6.64 -34.72
C LYS A 469 16.21 -8.08 -34.21
N GLY A 470 16.26 -9.03 -35.17
CA GLY A 470 16.14 -10.45 -34.87
C GLY A 470 17.33 -11.00 -34.06
N ASP A 471 18.56 -10.62 -34.41
CA ASP A 471 19.76 -11.21 -33.83
C ASP A 471 20.23 -10.51 -32.54
N PRO A 472 20.55 -11.28 -31.48
CA PRO A 472 21.16 -10.73 -30.28
C PRO A 472 22.62 -10.34 -30.50
N VAL A 473 23.17 -9.42 -29.67
CA VAL A 473 24.57 -8.96 -29.74
C VAL A 473 25.57 -10.11 -29.49
N LEU A 474 25.19 -11.03 -28.61
CA LEU A 474 25.92 -12.27 -28.33
C LEU A 474 24.94 -13.43 -28.19
N PRO A 475 25.36 -14.67 -28.43
CA PRO A 475 24.55 -15.86 -28.17
C PRO A 475 24.01 -15.85 -26.75
N LEU A 476 22.82 -16.43 -26.59
CA LEU A 476 22.16 -16.57 -25.31
C LEU A 476 23.04 -17.25 -24.28
N VAL A 477 23.08 -16.74 -23.07
CA VAL A 477 23.94 -17.25 -22.01
C VAL A 477 23.06 -17.86 -20.89
N ASN A 478 23.41 -19.09 -20.49
CA ASN A 478 22.85 -19.74 -19.32
C ASN A 478 23.63 -19.36 -18.06
N ALA A 479 22.93 -19.07 -16.98
CA ALA A 479 23.50 -18.63 -15.72
C ALA A 479 22.85 -19.34 -14.53
N LYS A 480 23.61 -19.51 -13.45
CA LYS A 480 23.08 -19.97 -12.17
C LYS A 480 22.59 -18.78 -11.34
N PRO A 481 21.54 -18.94 -10.52
CA PRO A 481 21.03 -17.85 -9.65
C PRO A 481 22.00 -17.34 -8.60
N ASN A 482 23.12 -18.04 -8.38
CA ASN A 482 24.15 -17.64 -7.44
C ASN A 482 25.10 -16.61 -8.08
N HIS A 483 25.52 -15.60 -7.30
CA HIS A 483 26.47 -14.56 -7.74
C HIS A 483 26.00 -13.70 -8.93
N VAL A 484 24.72 -13.33 -8.94
CA VAL A 484 24.06 -12.56 -10.02
C VAL A 484 24.80 -11.25 -10.34
N ARG A 485 25.23 -10.49 -9.32
CA ARG A 485 25.87 -9.18 -9.51
C ARG A 485 27.19 -9.24 -10.28
N PRO A 486 28.19 -10.04 -9.88
CA PRO A 486 29.43 -10.15 -10.65
C PRO A 486 29.20 -10.75 -12.04
N PHE A 487 28.23 -11.67 -12.18
CA PHE A 487 27.89 -12.27 -13.47
C PHE A 487 27.33 -11.22 -14.44
N LEU A 488 26.31 -10.46 -14.03
CA LEU A 488 25.70 -9.42 -14.86
C LEU A 488 26.69 -8.33 -15.24
N LYS A 489 27.55 -7.88 -14.32
CA LYS A 489 28.57 -6.87 -14.59
C LYS A 489 29.61 -7.38 -15.64
N LYS A 490 30.08 -8.63 -15.49
CA LYS A 490 31.02 -9.25 -16.43
C LYS A 490 30.41 -9.36 -17.84
N HIS A 491 29.16 -9.83 -17.96
CA HIS A 491 28.51 -9.98 -19.25
C HIS A 491 28.15 -8.62 -19.87
N TYR A 492 27.73 -7.65 -19.08
CA TYR A 492 27.53 -6.29 -19.57
C TYR A 492 28.79 -5.68 -20.13
N GLN A 493 29.96 -5.88 -19.48
CA GLN A 493 31.24 -5.43 -20.01
C GLN A 493 31.52 -6.08 -21.38
N ARG A 494 31.29 -7.39 -21.53
CA ARG A 494 31.47 -8.10 -22.81
C ARG A 494 30.55 -7.56 -23.91
N PHE A 495 29.30 -7.25 -23.61
CA PHE A 495 28.39 -6.60 -24.56
C PHE A 495 28.95 -5.24 -24.99
N MET A 496 29.43 -4.46 -24.04
CA MET A 496 29.97 -3.13 -24.32
C MET A 496 31.31 -3.14 -25.05
N GLU A 497 32.16 -4.18 -24.90
CA GLU A 497 33.37 -4.36 -25.70
C GLU A 497 33.05 -4.48 -27.19
N ILE A 498 31.90 -5.06 -27.55
CA ILE A 498 31.45 -5.17 -28.95
C ILE A 498 30.74 -3.88 -29.39
N LEU A 499 29.99 -3.26 -28.54
CA LEU A 499 29.11 -2.15 -28.92
C LEU A 499 29.79 -0.78 -28.91
N ARG A 500 30.74 -0.54 -28.00
CA ARG A 500 31.47 0.74 -27.89
C ARG A 500 32.23 1.15 -29.17
N PRO A 501 32.96 0.24 -29.85
CA PRO A 501 33.58 0.59 -31.11
C PRO A 501 32.62 1.01 -32.21
N LEU A 502 31.32 0.58 -32.08
CA LEU A 502 30.25 0.91 -33.00
C LEU A 502 29.43 2.14 -32.55
N HIS A 503 29.87 2.81 -31.49
CA HIS A 503 29.12 3.93 -30.84
C HIS A 503 27.69 3.55 -30.49
N LYS A 504 27.44 2.31 -30.00
CA LYS A 504 26.13 1.77 -29.60
C LYS A 504 26.13 1.38 -28.14
N GLU A 505 24.93 1.36 -27.59
CA GLU A 505 24.64 0.85 -26.26
C GLU A 505 23.72 -0.37 -26.34
N LEU A 506 23.58 -1.11 -25.25
CA LEU A 506 22.65 -2.25 -25.17
C LEU A 506 21.25 -1.71 -24.86
N ASP A 507 20.32 -1.80 -25.83
CA ASP A 507 18.97 -1.28 -25.68
C ASP A 507 18.09 -2.12 -24.75
N LEU A 508 18.30 -3.45 -24.72
CA LEU A 508 17.45 -4.35 -23.97
C LEU A 508 18.19 -5.61 -23.49
N LEU A 509 17.99 -5.96 -22.22
CA LEU A 509 18.36 -7.25 -21.68
C LEU A 509 17.10 -8.08 -21.37
N ILE A 510 16.92 -9.19 -22.06
CA ILE A 510 15.88 -10.19 -21.75
C ILE A 510 16.43 -11.16 -20.71
N VAL A 511 15.66 -11.42 -19.65
CA VAL A 511 16.07 -12.31 -18.57
C VAL A 511 15.00 -13.36 -18.32
N ILE A 512 15.37 -14.64 -18.44
CA ILE A 512 14.48 -15.76 -18.13
C ILE A 512 14.72 -16.19 -16.68
N LEU A 513 13.65 -16.15 -15.88
CA LEU A 513 13.66 -16.49 -14.47
C LEU A 513 13.02 -17.86 -14.23
N PRO A 514 13.55 -18.68 -13.30
CA PRO A 514 13.01 -20.00 -13.00
C PRO A 514 11.60 -19.95 -12.43
N ASP A 515 11.33 -19.00 -11.54
CA ASP A 515 10.06 -18.86 -10.84
C ASP A 515 9.71 -17.40 -10.52
N LYS A 516 8.64 -17.20 -9.74
CA LYS A 516 8.22 -15.89 -9.22
C LYS A 516 9.02 -15.44 -7.97
N ASN A 517 10.08 -16.12 -7.63
CA ASN A 517 10.83 -15.82 -6.42
C ASN A 517 11.41 -14.41 -6.45
N GLY A 518 10.98 -13.56 -5.50
CA GLY A 518 11.17 -12.11 -5.55
C GLY A 518 12.61 -11.65 -5.37
N THR A 519 13.50 -12.46 -4.77
CA THR A 519 14.89 -12.06 -4.49
C THR A 519 15.72 -11.94 -5.77
N LEU A 520 15.73 -12.97 -6.63
CA LEU A 520 16.45 -12.94 -7.90
C LEU A 520 15.92 -11.83 -8.83
N TYR A 521 14.59 -11.67 -8.92
CA TYR A 521 13.97 -10.59 -9.69
C TYR A 521 14.39 -9.21 -9.16
N GLY A 522 14.32 -9.01 -7.84
CA GLY A 522 14.72 -7.76 -7.19
C GLY A 522 16.19 -7.43 -7.39
N ASP A 523 17.08 -8.41 -7.26
CA ASP A 523 18.52 -8.23 -7.48
C ASP A 523 18.84 -7.86 -8.92
N ILE A 524 18.27 -8.57 -9.91
CA ILE A 524 18.45 -8.26 -11.32
C ILE A 524 17.98 -6.84 -11.61
N LYS A 525 16.79 -6.47 -11.15
CA LYS A 525 16.22 -5.13 -11.36
C LYS A 525 17.08 -4.05 -10.73
N ARG A 526 17.50 -4.25 -9.49
CA ARG A 526 18.38 -3.30 -8.80
C ARG A 526 19.70 -3.13 -9.56
N ILE A 527 20.35 -4.23 -9.97
CA ILE A 527 21.64 -4.16 -10.68
C ILE A 527 21.47 -3.48 -12.05
N CYS A 528 20.45 -3.89 -12.83
CA CYS A 528 20.22 -3.30 -14.15
C CYS A 528 19.88 -1.81 -14.05
N GLU A 529 18.99 -1.43 -13.12
CA GLU A 529 18.46 -0.05 -13.05
C GLU A 529 19.37 0.91 -12.28
N THR A 530 20.16 0.44 -11.29
CA THR A 530 21.00 1.32 -10.47
C THR A 530 22.49 1.21 -10.77
N ASP A 531 23.02 -0.01 -11.01
CA ASP A 531 24.46 -0.21 -11.23
C ASP A 531 24.86 -0.03 -12.72
N LEU A 532 23.99 -0.45 -13.65
CA LEU A 532 24.30 -0.52 -15.09
C LEU A 532 23.55 0.52 -15.95
N GLY A 533 22.40 1.05 -15.46
CA GLY A 533 21.55 1.93 -16.27
C GLY A 533 20.90 1.22 -17.46
N LEU A 534 20.61 -0.08 -17.34
CA LEU A 534 20.21 -0.96 -18.43
C LEU A 534 18.73 -1.31 -18.38
N VAL A 535 18.03 -1.13 -19.50
CA VAL A 535 16.64 -1.58 -19.65
C VAL A 535 16.58 -3.11 -19.65
N SER A 536 15.74 -3.69 -18.77
CA SER A 536 15.61 -5.13 -18.66
C SER A 536 14.15 -5.60 -18.67
N GLN A 537 13.91 -6.77 -19.31
CA GLN A 537 12.63 -7.46 -19.30
C GLN A 537 12.78 -8.87 -18.77
N CYS A 538 12.17 -9.15 -17.60
CA CYS A 538 12.15 -10.49 -17.02
C CYS A 538 10.93 -11.28 -17.51
N CYS A 539 11.17 -12.56 -17.84
CA CYS A 539 10.19 -13.54 -18.29
C CYS A 539 10.27 -14.80 -17.42
N LEU A 540 9.15 -15.44 -17.12
CA LEU A 540 9.12 -16.65 -16.28
C LEU A 540 9.20 -17.90 -17.14
N ALA A 541 10.03 -18.88 -16.75
CA ALA A 541 10.26 -20.15 -17.41
C ALA A 541 8.97 -20.86 -17.84
N LYS A 542 7.99 -20.96 -16.94
CA LYS A 542 6.69 -21.60 -17.24
C LYS A 542 5.91 -20.97 -18.39
N HIS A 543 6.19 -19.72 -18.73
CA HIS A 543 5.54 -19.02 -19.86
C HIS A 543 6.42 -19.09 -21.12
N VAL A 544 7.74 -19.17 -20.95
CA VAL A 544 8.70 -19.40 -22.04
C VAL A 544 8.40 -20.72 -22.72
N LEU A 545 8.19 -21.81 -21.97
CA LEU A 545 7.83 -23.13 -22.52
C LEU A 545 6.51 -23.15 -23.26
N LYS A 546 5.54 -22.32 -22.83
CA LYS A 546 4.17 -22.33 -23.39
C LYS A 546 3.99 -21.42 -24.61
N MET A 547 4.84 -20.42 -24.78
CA MET A 547 4.86 -19.43 -25.87
C MET A 547 3.46 -18.93 -26.32
N LYS A 548 2.56 -18.70 -25.36
CA LYS A 548 1.18 -18.29 -25.70
C LYS A 548 1.20 -16.91 -26.36
N PRO A 549 0.54 -16.69 -27.52
CA PRO A 549 0.56 -15.40 -28.22
C PRO A 549 0.14 -14.21 -27.36
N GLN A 550 -0.84 -14.39 -26.47
CA GLN A 550 -1.25 -13.34 -25.53
C GLN A 550 -0.15 -12.93 -24.55
N TYR A 551 0.68 -13.89 -24.11
CA TYR A 551 1.81 -13.60 -23.24
C TYR A 551 2.91 -12.83 -23.98
N LEU A 552 3.27 -13.27 -25.18
CA LEU A 552 4.26 -12.60 -26.04
C LEU A 552 3.82 -11.16 -26.35
N THR A 553 2.56 -10.96 -26.72
CA THR A 553 1.98 -9.62 -26.93
C THR A 553 2.10 -8.75 -25.66
N ASN A 554 1.78 -9.29 -24.48
CA ASN A 554 1.89 -8.55 -23.24
C ASN A 554 3.35 -8.19 -22.89
N ILE A 555 4.31 -9.03 -23.26
CA ILE A 555 5.74 -8.73 -23.10
C ILE A 555 6.16 -7.65 -24.11
N ALA A 556 5.75 -7.76 -25.38
CA ALA A 556 6.02 -6.73 -26.39
C ALA A 556 5.52 -5.34 -25.96
N LEU A 557 4.29 -5.24 -25.42
CA LEU A 557 3.75 -3.99 -24.88
C LEU A 557 4.62 -3.41 -23.75
N LYS A 558 5.17 -4.27 -22.88
CA LYS A 558 6.06 -3.84 -21.78
C LYS A 558 7.42 -3.39 -22.31
N ILE A 559 7.98 -4.10 -23.26
CA ILE A 559 9.25 -3.71 -23.89
C ILE A 559 9.09 -2.36 -24.59
N ASN A 560 8.05 -2.19 -25.38
CA ASN A 560 7.77 -0.96 -26.09
C ASN A 560 7.80 0.27 -25.19
N MET A 561 7.07 0.21 -24.07
CA MET A 561 7.06 1.32 -23.10
C MET A 561 8.43 1.60 -22.47
N LYS A 562 9.23 0.55 -22.24
CA LYS A 562 10.56 0.68 -21.62
C LYS A 562 11.59 1.29 -22.55
N VAL A 563 11.47 1.07 -23.86
CA VAL A 563 12.35 1.61 -24.88
C VAL A 563 11.83 2.91 -25.52
N GLY A 564 10.89 3.58 -24.85
CA GLY A 564 10.40 4.91 -25.26
C GLY A 564 9.30 4.91 -26.32
N GLY A 565 8.70 3.75 -26.62
CA GLY A 565 7.52 3.68 -27.49
C GLY A 565 6.22 4.02 -26.72
N ARG A 566 5.10 4.09 -27.46
CA ARG A 566 3.75 4.31 -26.94
C ARG A 566 2.80 3.25 -27.48
N ASN A 567 2.09 2.55 -26.60
CA ASN A 567 1.21 1.46 -27.00
C ASN A 567 -0.09 1.98 -27.61
N THR A 568 -0.73 2.93 -26.93
CA THR A 568 -1.99 3.55 -27.33
C THR A 568 -2.11 4.94 -26.71
N VAL A 569 -2.93 5.80 -27.30
CA VAL A 569 -3.29 7.10 -26.76
C VAL A 569 -4.80 7.25 -26.76
N LEU A 570 -5.32 8.20 -25.99
CA LEU A 570 -6.74 8.53 -26.02
C LEU A 570 -7.03 9.38 -27.27
N LEU A 571 -8.05 9.00 -28.04
CA LEU A 571 -8.45 9.75 -29.23
C LEU A 571 -8.78 11.22 -28.87
N ASP A 572 -9.52 11.42 -27.77
CA ASP A 572 -9.88 12.77 -27.28
C ASP A 572 -8.65 13.63 -26.95
N ALA A 573 -7.56 13.02 -26.52
CA ALA A 573 -6.32 13.77 -26.27
C ALA A 573 -5.66 14.21 -27.57
N VAL A 574 -5.65 13.34 -28.59
CA VAL A 574 -5.07 13.65 -29.92
C VAL A 574 -5.85 14.72 -30.64
N VAL A 575 -7.19 14.68 -30.58
CA VAL A 575 -8.07 15.68 -31.24
C VAL A 575 -8.29 16.94 -30.39
N GLY A 576 -7.63 17.07 -29.24
CA GLY A 576 -7.71 18.26 -28.40
C GLY A 576 -8.98 18.36 -27.55
N ASN A 577 -9.75 17.31 -27.41
CA ASN A 577 -11.04 17.28 -26.70
C ASN A 577 -11.01 16.70 -25.29
N LEU A 578 -9.82 16.31 -24.77
CA LEU A 578 -9.73 15.79 -23.42
C LEU A 578 -10.02 16.91 -22.38
N PRO A 579 -11.14 16.82 -21.63
CA PRO A 579 -11.58 17.90 -20.77
C PRO A 579 -10.53 18.28 -19.73
N ARG A 580 -10.32 19.59 -19.52
CA ARG A 580 -9.36 20.16 -18.55
C ARG A 580 -7.89 19.80 -18.77
N VAL A 581 -7.54 19.05 -19.80
CA VAL A 581 -6.17 18.66 -20.13
C VAL A 581 -5.74 19.27 -21.46
N SER A 582 -6.51 19.03 -22.55
CA SER A 582 -6.09 19.42 -23.89
C SER A 582 -6.18 20.92 -24.17
N ASN A 583 -7.09 21.65 -23.51
CA ASN A 583 -7.33 23.07 -23.74
C ASN A 583 -6.24 24.02 -23.17
N THR A 584 -5.38 23.50 -22.31
CA THR A 584 -4.36 24.28 -21.60
C THR A 584 -3.19 23.37 -21.26
N PRO A 585 -1.92 23.79 -21.47
CA PRO A 585 -0.78 22.96 -21.05
C PRO A 585 -0.90 22.52 -19.61
N THR A 586 -1.04 21.22 -19.43
CA THR A 586 -1.35 20.59 -18.16
C THR A 586 -0.32 19.49 -17.84
N ILE A 587 0.28 19.56 -16.67
CA ILE A 587 1.12 18.49 -16.13
C ILE A 587 0.34 17.69 -15.09
N ILE A 588 0.43 16.36 -15.18
CA ILE A 588 -0.23 15.46 -14.25
C ILE A 588 0.81 14.75 -13.40
N PHE A 589 0.69 14.88 -12.10
CA PHE A 589 1.54 14.20 -11.11
C PHE A 589 0.83 13.03 -10.45
N GLY A 590 1.60 12.02 -10.07
CA GLY A 590 1.20 10.97 -9.16
C GLY A 590 2.24 10.81 -8.07
N ALA A 591 1.80 10.77 -6.79
CA ALA A 591 2.71 10.69 -5.66
C ALA A 591 2.26 9.62 -4.65
N ASP A 592 3.22 8.85 -4.13
CA ASP A 592 3.00 7.77 -3.18
C ASP A 592 4.18 7.68 -2.20
N VAL A 593 3.92 7.20 -0.98
CA VAL A 593 4.93 6.92 0.03
C VAL A 593 4.83 5.46 0.46
N SER A 594 5.90 4.72 0.27
CA SER A 594 6.01 3.34 0.74
C SER A 594 6.76 3.29 2.06
N HIS A 595 6.14 2.66 3.06
CA HIS A 595 6.74 2.47 4.37
C HIS A 595 7.38 1.08 4.50
N PRO A 596 8.46 0.96 5.27
CA PRO A 596 9.07 -0.33 5.54
C PRO A 596 8.10 -1.24 6.30
N HIS A 597 8.14 -2.54 5.99
CA HIS A 597 7.30 -3.54 6.66
C HIS A 597 7.66 -3.68 8.15
N HIS A 598 6.69 -4.17 8.94
CA HIS A 598 6.97 -4.59 10.30
C HIS A 598 8.02 -5.71 10.25
N GLY A 599 9.15 -5.52 10.93
CA GLY A 599 10.27 -6.48 10.94
C GLY A 599 11.51 -6.01 10.16
N GLU A 600 11.38 -5.06 9.23
CA GLU A 600 12.54 -4.39 8.66
C GLU A 600 13.24 -3.55 9.73
N GLY A 601 14.57 -3.52 9.68
CA GLY A 601 15.39 -2.84 10.69
C GLY A 601 14.90 -1.44 11.02
N ARG A 602 15.08 -1.00 12.28
CA ARG A 602 14.63 0.34 12.74
C ARG A 602 15.18 1.49 11.90
N SER A 603 16.28 1.29 11.19
CA SER A 603 16.93 2.25 10.29
C SER A 603 16.37 2.27 8.87
N SER A 604 15.45 1.35 8.49
CA SER A 604 14.87 1.33 7.15
C SER A 604 14.03 2.59 6.90
N PRO A 605 14.34 3.38 5.86
CA PRO A 605 13.63 4.61 5.55
C PRO A 605 12.28 4.34 4.89
N SER A 606 11.39 5.31 4.94
CA SER A 606 10.27 5.40 4.01
C SER A 606 10.75 5.94 2.66
N ILE A 607 10.11 5.51 1.58
CA ILE A 607 10.45 5.88 0.22
C ILE A 607 9.30 6.67 -0.38
N ALA A 608 9.55 7.92 -0.74
CA ALA A 608 8.63 8.75 -1.49
C ALA A 608 8.94 8.68 -2.98
N ALA A 609 7.92 8.49 -3.79
CA ALA A 609 8.00 8.49 -5.24
C ALA A 609 7.02 9.51 -5.83
N VAL A 610 7.51 10.31 -6.77
CA VAL A 610 6.71 11.27 -7.53
C VAL A 610 6.95 11.02 -9.01
N VAL A 611 5.87 10.81 -9.75
CA VAL A 611 5.90 10.69 -11.21
C VAL A 611 5.18 11.86 -11.83
N ALA A 612 5.60 12.29 -13.02
CA ALA A 612 4.91 13.37 -13.75
C ALA A 612 4.91 13.11 -15.25
N SER A 613 3.83 13.55 -15.91
CA SER A 613 3.74 13.51 -17.35
C SER A 613 4.81 14.40 -17.99
N GLN A 614 5.37 13.94 -19.12
CA GLN A 614 6.45 14.61 -19.87
C GLN A 614 6.03 14.95 -21.30
N ASP A 615 4.77 14.72 -21.63
CA ASP A 615 4.15 15.05 -22.92
C ASP A 615 2.79 15.70 -22.71
N TRP A 616 2.35 16.47 -23.71
CA TRP A 616 1.05 17.13 -23.76
C TRP A 616 0.67 17.37 -25.24
N PRO A 617 -0.59 17.17 -25.63
CA PRO A 617 -1.79 16.90 -24.80
C PRO A 617 -2.07 15.42 -24.54
N GLU A 618 -1.29 14.49 -25.03
CA GLU A 618 -1.56 13.04 -24.99
C GLU A 618 -1.37 12.40 -23.61
N VAL A 619 -0.47 12.95 -22.79
CA VAL A 619 -0.23 12.54 -21.38
C VAL A 619 0.03 11.03 -21.26
N THR A 620 0.98 10.53 -22.03
CA THR A 620 1.34 9.10 -22.11
C THR A 620 2.77 8.79 -21.68
N ASN A 621 3.66 9.77 -21.70
CA ASN A 621 5.03 9.64 -21.23
C ASN A 621 5.16 10.15 -19.80
N TYR A 622 5.86 9.42 -18.95
CA TYR A 622 6.05 9.77 -17.55
C TYR A 622 7.53 9.63 -17.15
N ALA A 623 8.00 10.57 -16.33
CA ALA A 623 9.25 10.45 -15.62
C ALA A 623 8.98 10.28 -14.13
N GLY A 624 9.87 9.58 -13.42
CA GLY A 624 9.74 9.32 -11.99
C GLY A 624 10.97 9.76 -11.22
N LEU A 625 10.75 10.33 -10.05
CA LEU A 625 11.78 10.67 -9.07
C LEU A 625 11.46 9.96 -7.76
N VAL A 626 12.50 9.47 -7.08
CA VAL A 626 12.41 8.71 -5.83
C VAL A 626 13.33 9.32 -4.80
N ARG A 627 12.84 9.47 -3.56
CA ARG A 627 13.62 9.95 -2.43
C ARG A 627 13.37 9.15 -1.16
N ARG A 628 14.41 8.92 -0.40
CA ARG A 628 14.30 8.35 0.95
C ARG A 628 13.96 9.44 1.94
N GLN A 629 13.14 9.12 2.93
CA GLN A 629 12.74 10.03 4.02
C GLN A 629 12.63 9.28 5.35
N ALA A 630 12.33 9.99 6.43
CA ALA A 630 12.21 9.42 7.76
C ALA A 630 11.20 8.27 7.80
N ARG A 631 11.46 7.27 8.66
CA ARG A 631 10.60 6.09 8.82
C ARG A 631 9.19 6.50 9.26
N HIS A 632 8.16 5.96 8.57
CA HIS A 632 6.75 6.25 8.82
C HIS A 632 6.35 7.73 8.66
N GLU A 633 7.17 8.54 7.99
CA GLU A 633 6.79 9.88 7.60
C GLU A 633 5.87 9.83 6.37
N GLU A 634 4.64 10.34 6.54
CA GLU A 634 3.61 10.33 5.50
C GLU A 634 3.75 11.51 4.53
N ILE A 635 4.20 12.68 5.04
CA ILE A 635 4.40 13.89 4.25
C ILE A 635 5.63 13.71 3.37
N ILE A 636 5.51 14.03 2.09
CA ILE A 636 6.65 13.96 1.18
C ILE A 636 7.55 15.18 1.39
N GLN A 637 8.66 14.98 2.08
CA GLN A 637 9.59 16.05 2.43
C GLN A 637 10.41 16.59 1.25
N GLY A 638 10.63 15.77 0.22
CA GLY A 638 11.47 16.10 -0.94
C GLY A 638 10.75 16.80 -2.10
N LEU A 639 9.51 17.25 -1.94
CA LEU A 639 8.76 17.93 -3.03
C LEU A 639 9.41 19.26 -3.42
N PHE A 640 9.84 20.05 -2.44
CA PHE A 640 10.58 21.30 -2.62
C PHE A 640 11.57 21.49 -1.46
N ASN A 641 12.79 21.85 -1.82
CA ASN A 641 13.86 22.13 -0.86
C ASN A 641 14.52 23.48 -1.20
N GLU A 642 14.85 24.24 -0.21
CA GLU A 642 15.57 25.51 -0.32
C GLU A 642 16.71 25.52 0.67
N ASN A 643 17.93 25.71 0.17
CA ASN A 643 19.14 25.76 0.98
C ASN A 643 19.84 27.11 0.76
N ASP A 644 20.17 27.80 1.84
CA ASP A 644 21.03 28.98 1.81
C ASP A 644 22.50 28.52 1.79
N CYS A 645 23.15 28.73 0.68
CA CYS A 645 24.56 28.40 0.48
C CYS A 645 25.39 29.71 0.43
N GLY A 646 25.54 30.46 1.46
CA GLY A 646 26.44 31.67 1.57
C GLY A 646 26.64 32.55 0.31
N SER A 647 26.52 31.99 -0.88
CA SER A 647 26.59 32.64 -2.19
C SER A 647 25.21 32.87 -2.85
N GLY A 648 24.10 32.49 -2.20
CA GLY A 648 22.74 32.64 -2.72
C GLY A 648 21.84 31.46 -2.33
N ARG A 649 20.53 31.62 -2.56
CA ARG A 649 19.53 30.57 -2.34
C ARG A 649 19.52 29.58 -3.48
N ILE A 650 19.79 28.31 -3.19
CA ILE A 650 19.65 27.22 -4.13
C ILE A 650 18.34 26.50 -3.84
N SER A 651 17.42 26.53 -4.78
CA SER A 651 16.14 25.83 -4.67
C SER A 651 16.09 24.59 -5.59
N GLY A 652 15.52 23.50 -5.10
CA GLY A 652 15.38 22.24 -5.80
C GLY A 652 14.15 21.45 -5.33
N GLY A 653 14.10 20.18 -5.66
CA GLY A 653 13.05 19.26 -5.23
C GLY A 653 12.27 18.64 -6.40
N MET A 654 11.56 17.53 -6.10
CA MET A 654 10.95 16.69 -7.13
C MET A 654 9.94 17.44 -8.01
N ILE A 655 9.18 18.38 -7.44
CA ILE A 655 8.21 19.18 -8.25
C ILE A 655 8.95 20.09 -9.22
N LYS A 656 9.96 20.83 -8.74
CA LYS A 656 10.73 21.75 -9.59
C LYS A 656 11.44 21.00 -10.72
N GLU A 657 12.05 19.87 -10.41
CA GLU A 657 12.74 19.03 -11.40
C GLU A 657 11.78 18.54 -12.49
N HIS A 658 10.57 18.09 -12.13
CA HIS A 658 9.56 17.67 -13.10
C HIS A 658 9.00 18.82 -13.94
N LEU A 659 8.78 20.00 -13.35
CA LEU A 659 8.34 21.19 -14.10
C LEU A 659 9.36 21.58 -15.15
N ILE A 660 10.65 21.62 -14.79
CA ILE A 660 11.75 21.92 -15.74
C ILE A 660 11.81 20.83 -16.83
N SER A 661 11.69 19.56 -16.46
CA SER A 661 11.70 18.44 -17.41
C SER A 661 10.53 18.54 -18.41
N PHE A 662 9.32 18.83 -17.93
CA PHE A 662 8.14 19.04 -18.76
C PHE A 662 8.34 20.21 -19.74
N MET A 663 8.85 21.34 -19.26
CA MET A 663 9.12 22.50 -20.10
C MET A 663 10.13 22.17 -21.20
N ARG A 664 11.18 21.40 -20.90
CA ARG A 664 12.19 20.97 -21.89
C ARG A 664 11.61 19.99 -22.90
N SER A 665 10.76 19.06 -22.49
CA SER A 665 10.22 18.01 -23.37
C SER A 665 9.06 18.50 -24.25
N THR A 666 8.24 19.45 -23.77
CA THR A 666 7.04 19.93 -24.48
C THR A 666 7.19 21.30 -25.11
N GLY A 667 8.19 22.09 -24.68
CA GLY A 667 8.30 23.51 -25.06
C GLY A 667 7.26 24.43 -24.39
N HIS A 668 6.45 23.91 -23.47
CA HIS A 668 5.36 24.65 -22.84
C HIS A 668 5.54 24.78 -21.33
N ILE A 669 5.17 25.93 -20.76
CA ILE A 669 5.04 26.13 -19.34
C ILE A 669 3.66 25.61 -18.91
N PRO A 670 3.55 24.68 -17.95
CA PRO A 670 2.26 24.17 -17.50
C PRO A 670 1.44 25.26 -16.81
N ARG A 671 0.24 25.54 -17.33
CA ARG A 671 -0.70 26.48 -16.69
C ARG A 671 -1.64 25.81 -15.72
N ARG A 672 -1.65 24.46 -15.71
CA ARG A 672 -2.44 23.65 -14.81
C ARG A 672 -1.62 22.47 -14.29
N ILE A 673 -1.76 22.21 -12.99
CA ILE A 673 -1.17 21.07 -12.29
C ILE A 673 -2.31 20.23 -11.74
N ILE A 674 -2.32 18.93 -12.07
CA ILE A 674 -3.21 17.93 -11.46
C ILE A 674 -2.33 16.99 -10.66
N PHE A 675 -2.53 16.92 -9.34
CA PHE A 675 -1.69 16.15 -8.42
C PHE A 675 -2.51 15.04 -7.75
N TYR A 676 -2.25 13.78 -8.14
CA TYR A 676 -2.84 12.60 -7.52
C TYR A 676 -1.96 12.13 -6.38
N ARG A 677 -2.52 12.03 -5.19
CA ARG A 677 -1.83 11.61 -3.97
C ARG A 677 -2.50 10.40 -3.35
N ASP A 678 -1.75 9.31 -3.19
CA ASP A 678 -2.22 8.15 -2.42
C ASP A 678 -2.15 8.44 -0.92
N VAL A 679 -3.21 8.15 -0.17
CA VAL A 679 -3.33 8.46 1.25
C VAL A 679 -3.74 7.23 2.04
N VAL A 680 -2.99 6.94 3.08
CA VAL A 680 -3.21 5.80 3.96
C VAL A 680 -4.06 6.16 5.19
N SER A 681 -3.94 7.37 5.73
CA SER A 681 -4.55 7.77 7.01
C SER A 681 -5.47 8.98 6.90
N LYS A 682 -6.73 8.85 7.38
CA LYS A 682 -7.70 9.96 7.39
C LYS A 682 -7.29 11.10 8.33
N GLY A 683 -6.67 10.80 9.47
CA GLY A 683 -6.33 11.79 10.51
C GLY A 683 -5.22 12.76 10.12
N ARG A 684 -4.41 12.45 9.09
CA ARG A 684 -3.31 13.32 8.62
C ARG A 684 -3.61 14.02 7.30
N LEU A 685 -4.81 13.84 6.75
CA LEU A 685 -5.16 14.30 5.42
C LEU A 685 -4.97 15.81 5.23
N ASN A 686 -5.47 16.63 6.15
CA ASN A 686 -5.40 18.09 6.07
C ASN A 686 -3.96 18.58 6.14
N MET A 687 -3.18 18.02 7.05
CA MET A 687 -1.77 18.36 7.21
C MET A 687 -0.96 18.01 5.94
N VAL A 688 -1.21 16.85 5.33
CA VAL A 688 -0.57 16.45 4.07
C VAL A 688 -0.93 17.43 2.95
N ILE A 689 -2.21 17.79 2.80
CA ILE A 689 -2.66 18.73 1.76
C ILE A 689 -1.99 20.09 1.94
N GLU A 690 -1.99 20.65 3.14
CA GLU A 690 -1.43 21.99 3.41
C GLU A 690 0.08 22.03 3.13
N HIS A 691 0.83 21.05 3.61
CA HIS A 691 2.27 20.99 3.40
C HIS A 691 2.64 20.74 1.95
N GLU A 692 2.00 19.77 1.29
CA GLU A 692 2.34 19.40 -0.08
C GLU A 692 1.88 20.48 -1.07
N LEU A 693 0.70 21.11 -0.86
CA LEU A 693 0.27 22.25 -1.68
C LEU A 693 1.21 23.47 -1.53
N SER A 694 1.64 23.75 -0.31
CA SER A 694 2.62 24.82 -0.05
C SER A 694 3.93 24.54 -0.78
N ALA A 695 4.42 23.30 -0.74
CA ALA A 695 5.64 22.89 -1.45
C ALA A 695 5.49 23.06 -2.98
N ILE A 696 4.34 22.67 -3.57
CA ILE A 696 4.05 22.85 -5.00
C ILE A 696 4.08 24.34 -5.37
N LYS A 697 3.41 25.18 -4.60
CA LYS A 697 3.38 26.64 -4.85
C LYS A 697 4.77 27.27 -4.74
N LYS A 698 5.57 26.90 -3.72
CA LYS A 698 6.96 27.34 -3.58
C LYS A 698 7.83 26.89 -4.75
N ALA A 699 7.68 25.67 -5.22
CA ALA A 699 8.40 25.17 -6.40
C ALA A 699 8.09 26.00 -7.63
N CYS A 700 6.83 26.35 -7.87
CA CYS A 700 6.41 27.22 -8.97
C CYS A 700 7.01 28.62 -8.84
N ALA A 701 6.88 29.26 -7.68
CA ALA A 701 7.42 30.59 -7.42
C ALA A 701 8.96 30.67 -7.51
N SER A 702 9.65 29.55 -7.25
CA SER A 702 11.11 29.45 -7.40
C SER A 702 11.61 29.42 -8.84
N LEU A 703 10.72 29.12 -9.82
CA LEU A 703 11.01 29.19 -11.25
C LEU A 703 10.79 30.61 -11.78
N ASP A 704 9.68 31.21 -11.41
CA ASP A 704 9.31 32.58 -11.72
C ASP A 704 8.33 33.08 -10.64
N PRO A 705 8.58 34.23 -9.97
CA PRO A 705 7.69 34.77 -8.93
C PRO A 705 6.25 35.03 -9.41
N ILE A 706 6.03 35.23 -10.68
CA ILE A 706 4.70 35.47 -11.31
C ILE A 706 4.04 34.13 -11.67
N TYR A 707 4.80 33.02 -11.73
CA TYR A 707 4.28 31.73 -12.14
C TYR A 707 3.41 31.09 -11.07
N ASN A 708 2.09 31.18 -11.23
CA ASN A 708 1.08 30.65 -10.33
C ASN A 708 0.03 29.82 -11.08
N PRO A 709 0.35 28.58 -11.45
CA PRO A 709 -0.58 27.70 -12.16
C PRO A 709 -1.76 27.27 -11.28
N GLN A 710 -2.88 26.94 -11.94
CA GLN A 710 -4.02 26.31 -11.23
C GLN A 710 -3.61 24.92 -10.72
N VAL A 711 -3.76 24.67 -9.42
CA VAL A 711 -3.43 23.38 -8.79
C VAL A 711 -4.70 22.66 -8.37
N THR A 712 -4.87 21.42 -8.80
CA THR A 712 -5.92 20.52 -8.35
C THR A 712 -5.27 19.32 -7.67
N ILE A 713 -5.55 19.11 -6.38
CA ILE A 713 -5.08 17.94 -5.64
C ILE A 713 -6.22 16.94 -5.54
N ILE A 714 -5.92 15.67 -5.91
CA ILE A 714 -6.86 14.57 -5.87
C ILE A 714 -6.30 13.50 -4.93
N MET A 715 -6.93 13.35 -3.76
CA MET A 715 -6.54 12.35 -2.79
C MET A 715 -7.16 11.01 -3.17
N VAL A 716 -6.31 9.99 -3.35
CA VAL A 716 -6.70 8.64 -3.77
C VAL A 716 -6.51 7.68 -2.61
N GLN A 717 -7.52 6.89 -2.27
CA GLN A 717 -7.43 5.86 -1.25
C GLN A 717 -7.61 4.48 -1.90
N LYS A 718 -6.52 3.72 -2.03
CA LYS A 718 -6.53 2.39 -2.65
C LYS A 718 -7.04 1.30 -1.72
N GLN A 719 -6.61 1.33 -0.46
CA GLN A 719 -6.98 0.33 0.54
C GLN A 719 -8.21 0.79 1.33
N HIS A 720 -9.40 0.50 0.82
CA HIS A 720 -10.66 0.81 1.48
C HIS A 720 -11.58 -0.41 1.54
N HIS A 721 -12.53 -0.37 2.46
CA HIS A 721 -13.50 -1.45 2.70
C HIS A 721 -14.90 -1.14 2.16
N THR A 722 -15.10 -0.03 1.45
CA THR A 722 -16.36 0.22 0.75
C THR A 722 -16.49 -0.70 -0.45
N ARG A 723 -17.64 -1.39 -0.54
CA ARG A 723 -18.00 -2.30 -1.65
C ARG A 723 -19.29 -1.83 -2.26
N LEU A 724 -19.37 -1.92 -3.58
CA LEU A 724 -20.57 -1.64 -4.34
C LEU A 724 -21.11 -2.95 -4.92
N PHE A 725 -22.40 -3.17 -4.75
CA PHE A 725 -23.14 -4.31 -5.25
C PHE A 725 -24.17 -3.85 -6.27
N ALA A 726 -24.55 -4.71 -7.20
CA ALA A 726 -25.62 -4.43 -8.15
C ALA A 726 -26.95 -4.21 -7.41
N GLY A 727 -27.74 -3.24 -7.84
CA GLY A 727 -29.08 -3.00 -7.27
C GLY A 727 -30.00 -4.19 -7.43
N ASN A 728 -30.01 -4.78 -8.66
CA ASN A 728 -30.74 -5.98 -9.00
C ASN A 728 -29.84 -6.96 -9.74
N TYR A 729 -29.88 -8.23 -9.38
CA TYR A 729 -29.18 -9.33 -10.04
C TYR A 729 -30.07 -10.04 -11.08
N GLY A 730 -30.90 -9.28 -11.83
CA GLY A 730 -31.91 -9.83 -12.75
C GLY A 730 -31.33 -10.70 -13.86
N VAL A 731 -32.07 -11.77 -14.17
CA VAL A 731 -31.78 -12.66 -15.31
C VAL A 731 -32.00 -11.88 -16.60
N GLY A 732 -30.94 -11.74 -17.41
CA GLY A 732 -31.04 -11.17 -18.77
C GLY A 732 -30.14 -9.97 -19.07
N SER A 733 -29.49 -9.32 -18.10
CA SER A 733 -28.54 -8.26 -18.39
C SER A 733 -27.12 -8.82 -18.45
N THR A 734 -26.49 -8.76 -19.62
CA THR A 734 -25.08 -9.11 -19.82
C THR A 734 -24.13 -8.26 -18.97
N ILE A 735 -24.64 -7.19 -18.36
CA ILE A 735 -23.95 -6.19 -17.57
C ILE A 735 -23.49 -6.77 -16.22
N PHE A 736 -24.24 -7.72 -15.66
CA PHE A 736 -24.00 -8.26 -14.32
C PHE A 736 -23.79 -9.78 -14.26
N GLN A 737 -23.43 -10.41 -15.36
CA GLN A 737 -23.24 -11.89 -15.40
C GLN A 737 -22.20 -12.39 -14.39
N SER A 738 -21.20 -11.55 -14.04
CA SER A 738 -20.20 -11.87 -13.03
C SER A 738 -20.61 -11.47 -11.60
N GLY A 739 -21.76 -10.85 -11.41
CA GLY A 739 -22.19 -10.25 -10.14
C GLY A 739 -21.43 -8.98 -9.76
N ASN A 740 -20.41 -8.58 -10.51
CA ASN A 740 -19.65 -7.36 -10.24
C ASN A 740 -20.31 -6.15 -10.91
N VAL A 741 -20.14 -4.96 -10.30
CA VAL A 741 -20.49 -3.69 -10.95
C VAL A 741 -19.57 -3.43 -12.14
N LEU A 742 -20.08 -2.71 -13.14
CA LEU A 742 -19.32 -2.38 -14.34
C LEU A 742 -18.05 -1.57 -14.05
N PRO A 743 -17.00 -1.70 -14.87
CA PRO A 743 -15.83 -0.81 -14.82
C PRO A 743 -16.24 0.65 -15.01
N ALA A 744 -15.46 1.58 -14.43
CA ALA A 744 -15.73 3.01 -14.44
C ALA A 744 -17.09 3.39 -13.79
N MET A 745 -17.61 2.57 -12.87
CA MET A 745 -18.75 2.91 -12.05
C MET A 745 -18.37 4.05 -11.10
N LEU A 746 -19.07 5.16 -11.24
CA LEU A 746 -19.00 6.32 -10.36
C LEU A 746 -20.25 6.32 -9.47
N ALA A 747 -20.09 6.01 -8.20
CA ALA A 747 -21.19 6.05 -7.23
C ALA A 747 -21.23 7.45 -6.60
N LEU A 748 -22.30 8.17 -6.88
CA LEU A 748 -22.56 9.52 -6.38
C LEU A 748 -23.84 9.50 -5.58
N ARG A 749 -23.80 10.00 -4.35
CA ARG A 749 -25.02 10.29 -3.61
C ARG A 749 -24.99 11.76 -3.19
N GLU A 750 -26.14 12.43 -3.28
CA GLU A 750 -26.32 13.81 -2.80
C GLU A 750 -25.96 13.99 -1.33
N SER A 751 -25.97 12.88 -0.59
CA SER A 751 -25.79 12.83 0.85
C SER A 751 -24.56 12.07 1.35
N ALA A 752 -23.68 11.55 0.50
CA ALA A 752 -22.51 10.81 0.96
C ALA A 752 -21.21 11.40 0.39
N GLY A 753 -20.32 11.94 1.20
CA GLY A 753 -18.99 12.42 0.80
C GLY A 753 -18.08 11.33 0.23
N LEU A 754 -18.66 10.31 -0.42
CA LEU A 754 -17.95 9.15 -0.93
C LEU A 754 -17.91 9.21 -2.46
N PHE A 755 -16.74 9.47 -2.99
CA PHE A 755 -16.47 9.42 -4.41
C PHE A 755 -15.76 8.10 -4.71
N VAL A 756 -16.46 7.13 -5.31
CA VAL A 756 -15.86 5.85 -5.69
C VAL A 756 -15.82 5.75 -7.20
N ILE A 757 -14.64 5.77 -7.79
CA ILE A 757 -14.43 5.39 -9.17
C ILE A 757 -13.81 4.00 -9.16
N MET A 758 -14.51 3.03 -9.76
CA MET A 758 -13.96 1.68 -9.95
C MET A 758 -13.39 1.57 -11.35
N PHE A 759 -12.07 1.45 -11.44
CA PHE A 759 -11.40 1.02 -12.66
C PHE A 759 -11.24 -0.51 -12.63
N SER A 760 -11.28 -1.18 -13.77
CA SER A 760 -11.10 -2.62 -13.85
C SER A 760 -9.72 -3.02 -13.29
N GLY A 761 -9.70 -3.71 -12.16
CA GLY A 761 -8.48 -4.18 -11.49
C GLY A 761 -7.99 -3.36 -10.30
N THR A 762 -8.49 -2.13 -10.08
CA THR A 762 -8.12 -1.32 -8.92
C THR A 762 -9.35 -0.64 -8.31
N ARG A 763 -9.45 -0.72 -6.98
CA ARG A 763 -10.52 -0.06 -6.21
C ARG A 763 -9.98 1.27 -5.70
N THR A 764 -10.46 2.37 -6.25
CA THR A 764 -9.96 3.71 -5.93
C THR A 764 -11.09 4.60 -5.42
N ILE A 765 -10.92 5.23 -4.27
CA ILE A 765 -11.80 6.29 -3.76
C ILE A 765 -11.10 7.62 -4.02
N LEU A 766 -11.75 8.50 -4.78
CA LEU A 766 -11.28 9.86 -5.03
C LEU A 766 -12.02 10.82 -4.10
N ARG A 767 -11.29 11.59 -3.32
CA ARG A 767 -11.82 12.78 -2.62
C ARG A 767 -11.31 14.01 -3.34
N PRO A 768 -12.13 14.75 -4.08
CA PRO A 768 -11.71 16.03 -4.61
C PRO A 768 -11.63 17.04 -3.47
N THR A 769 -10.46 17.58 -3.23
CA THR A 769 -10.28 18.80 -2.46
C THR A 769 -10.08 19.89 -3.48
N LEU A 770 -11.10 20.73 -3.67
CA LEU A 770 -11.00 21.93 -4.49
C LEU A 770 -10.30 23.00 -3.67
N CYS A 771 -9.19 23.51 -4.18
CA CYS A 771 -8.67 24.85 -3.84
C CYS A 771 -9.06 25.84 -4.91
#